data_3cea86bc07b2ce8e990502e062daacde
#
_entry.id   3cea86bc07b2ce8e990502e062daacde
#
_cell.length_a   1.000
_cell.length_b   1.000
_cell.length_c   1.000
_cell.angle_alpha   90.00
_cell.angle_beta   90.00
_cell.angle_gamma   90.00
#
_symmetry.space_group_name_H-M   'P 1'
#
loop_
_entity.id
_entity.type
_entity.pdbx_description
1 polymer ?
#
loop_
_entity_poly.entity_id
_entity_poly.type
_entity_poly.pdbx_seq_one_letter_code
_entity_poly.pdbx_strand_id
1 'polypeptide(L)'
;MTTIYRIKFTNFEGNNVVIHITDTTTSGDDSFIDLKGRGFVKRCIDNSENKYTPIRALECTIRFSSTELYNVNTFATGDDDRYRVDAFIEATNRPIFSGFLAMDDLREPFFDAPNEVVLTATDNLGILKQIPWTDLDGENPKGYYTIAEVIAFCLFKTGFTFPTVVSWNIIEENTTEHWMENIYIHAKTFEKEIGTSISCYDVLEKVLYGWAFLQQRNQAWWITSMDEMEDVDNYYRGYDFDGTIDPLPTTANYLKYLGLNETIKFINEDQLNGPVRKSKSLKLTYNFDYPAEILDNINFERGDFWGIISVPPGYSAYHLDDWTARKNFPSSGTPTITPYIIRKFDSSYEIERYVVIPSVSGSDSQYIESNPIPVMVKDKFTWSFDYRFPTNATGSGTNSDLISYVYVTNGVTTYSLNTNGSWSLGTGFLITHQYNRGTTDESQWMNVSVEAEPLPITGDLYCCLLRSSLYGTTTDTYFSNLQFDYTPYIDGTYKKLSGQYNKFSQTGNNKKAVDEEVFVSDSPKPIFKGALFYNNSGTFTQVGEFTNDWRGALDSYKYGKLQAQGMWNQLNRPMVQLEGSLRGLDTGGAFGFDFPDCTWKYYFSDAPDYAGKYFMCVGFEQDFYSCTWKGTFIEVFDQAIGKTGYGDDFEFKYID
;
A
#
# COMPACT_ATOMS: atom_id res chain seq x y z
N MET A 1 -19.86 -3.26 -22.40
CA MET A 1 -18.66 -3.93 -22.98
C MET A 1 -19.13 -4.75 -24.16
N THR A 2 -18.47 -4.66 -25.31
CA THR A 2 -18.85 -5.39 -26.54
C THR A 2 -17.64 -6.10 -27.09
N THR A 3 -17.74 -7.43 -27.31
CA THR A 3 -16.68 -8.19 -27.97
C THR A 3 -16.61 -7.77 -29.42
N ILE A 4 -15.42 -7.36 -29.88
CA ILE A 4 -15.18 -6.90 -31.28
C ILE A 4 -14.50 -7.98 -32.10
N TYR A 5 -13.57 -8.73 -31.52
CA TYR A 5 -12.89 -9.85 -32.16
C TYR A 5 -12.92 -11.09 -31.31
N ARG A 6 -13.15 -12.24 -31.93
CA ARG A 6 -13.01 -13.56 -31.33
C ARG A 6 -11.97 -14.36 -32.11
N ILE A 7 -10.87 -14.72 -31.43
CA ILE A 7 -9.77 -15.48 -32.00
C ILE A 7 -9.86 -16.90 -31.46
N LYS A 8 -9.90 -17.92 -32.34
CA LYS A 8 -10.06 -19.31 -31.93
C LYS A 8 -9.02 -20.20 -32.63
N PHE A 9 -8.45 -21.13 -31.84
CA PHE A 9 -7.61 -22.23 -32.34
C PHE A 9 -7.79 -23.49 -31.52
N THR A 10 -7.41 -24.63 -32.09
CA THR A 10 -7.35 -25.91 -31.38
C THR A 10 -5.87 -26.22 -31.09
N ASN A 11 -5.54 -26.54 -29.85
CA ASN A 11 -4.19 -26.90 -29.44
C ASN A 11 -3.84 -28.37 -29.79
N PHE A 12 -2.58 -28.76 -29.58
CA PHE A 12 -2.11 -30.12 -29.88
C PHE A 12 -2.77 -31.23 -29.02
N GLU A 13 -3.41 -30.89 -27.92
CA GLU A 13 -4.17 -31.83 -27.08
C GLU A 13 -5.65 -31.87 -27.43
N GLY A 14 -6.08 -31.16 -28.46
CA GLY A 14 -7.45 -31.13 -28.94
C GLY A 14 -8.39 -30.17 -28.21
N ASN A 15 -7.88 -29.35 -27.32
CA ASN A 15 -8.68 -28.33 -26.63
C ASN A 15 -8.80 -27.07 -27.48
N ASN A 16 -9.98 -26.50 -27.55
CA ASN A 16 -10.21 -25.19 -28.16
C ASN A 16 -9.86 -24.07 -27.19
N VAL A 17 -8.98 -23.19 -27.63
CA VAL A 17 -8.66 -21.92 -26.96
C VAL A 17 -9.41 -20.81 -27.66
N VAL A 18 -10.11 -19.99 -26.91
CA VAL A 18 -10.86 -18.83 -27.41
C VAL A 18 -10.35 -17.58 -26.72
N ILE A 19 -10.10 -16.55 -27.51
CA ILE A 19 -9.64 -15.25 -27.03
C ILE A 19 -10.64 -14.20 -27.50
N HIS A 20 -11.19 -13.46 -26.57
CA HIS A 20 -12.05 -12.31 -26.84
C HIS A 20 -11.25 -11.02 -26.71
N ILE A 21 -11.40 -10.13 -27.66
CA ILE A 21 -10.97 -8.74 -27.55
C ILE A 21 -12.24 -7.89 -27.44
N THR A 22 -12.40 -7.22 -26.32
CA THR A 22 -13.64 -6.53 -25.93
C THR A 22 -13.36 -5.05 -25.75
N ASP A 23 -14.16 -4.19 -26.39
CA ASP A 23 -14.16 -2.76 -26.13
C ASP A 23 -14.97 -2.49 -24.84
N THR A 24 -14.31 -1.95 -23.82
CA THR A 24 -14.91 -1.68 -22.51
C THR A 24 -15.85 -0.48 -22.51
N THR A 25 -15.70 0.42 -23.49
CA THR A 25 -16.45 1.68 -23.58
C THR A 25 -17.75 1.56 -24.35
N THR A 26 -17.91 0.53 -25.18
CA THR A 26 -19.12 0.32 -25.96
C THR A 26 -20.08 -0.65 -25.27
N SER A 27 -21.39 -0.36 -25.39
CA SER A 27 -22.46 -1.28 -24.97
C SER A 27 -23.34 -1.60 -26.18
N GLY A 28 -23.48 -2.87 -26.51
CA GLY A 28 -24.28 -3.31 -27.65
C GLY A 28 -24.32 -4.83 -27.76
N ASP A 29 -25.02 -5.33 -28.76
CA ASP A 29 -25.06 -6.76 -29.08
C ASP A 29 -23.66 -7.22 -29.51
N ASP A 30 -23.22 -8.39 -29.04
CA ASP A 30 -21.95 -9.03 -29.39
C ASP A 30 -21.90 -9.40 -30.90
N SER A 31 -21.57 -8.45 -31.73
CA SER A 31 -21.28 -8.66 -33.15
C SER A 31 -19.76 -8.68 -33.33
N PHE A 32 -19.15 -9.82 -33.06
CA PHE A 32 -17.70 -9.97 -33.20
C PHE A 32 -17.30 -10.52 -34.56
N ILE A 33 -16.06 -10.22 -34.96
CA ILE A 33 -15.41 -10.77 -36.15
C ILE A 33 -14.60 -12.01 -35.69
N ASP A 34 -14.91 -13.16 -36.34
CA ASP A 34 -14.16 -14.39 -36.10
C ASP A 34 -12.81 -14.38 -36.85
N LEU A 35 -11.73 -14.58 -36.10
CA LEU A 35 -10.37 -14.66 -36.60
C LEU A 35 -9.76 -16.04 -36.31
N LYS A 36 -8.98 -16.57 -37.26
CA LYS A 36 -8.30 -17.84 -37.07
C LYS A 36 -7.03 -17.68 -36.27
N GLY A 37 -7.05 -18.14 -35.01
CA GLY A 37 -5.89 -18.14 -34.15
C GLY A 37 -4.77 -19.08 -34.63
N ARG A 38 -3.51 -18.70 -34.37
CA ARG A 38 -2.30 -19.45 -34.67
C ARG A 38 -1.44 -19.73 -33.44
N GLY A 39 -1.79 -19.14 -32.31
CA GLY A 39 -1.06 -19.37 -31.05
C GLY A 39 -1.40 -18.35 -29.98
N PHE A 40 -1.12 -18.76 -28.76
CA PHE A 40 -1.23 -17.95 -27.56
C PHE A 40 -0.11 -18.33 -26.60
N VAL A 41 0.75 -17.38 -26.29
CA VAL A 41 1.85 -17.56 -25.35
C VAL A 41 1.65 -16.65 -24.16
N LYS A 42 1.65 -17.21 -22.94
CA LYS A 42 1.58 -16.48 -21.67
C LYS A 42 2.93 -16.59 -20.98
N ARG A 43 3.46 -15.48 -20.50
CA ARG A 43 4.72 -15.46 -19.75
C ARG A 43 4.67 -14.58 -18.50
N CYS A 44 5.49 -14.90 -17.52
CA CYS A 44 5.80 -14.00 -16.44
C CYS A 44 6.85 -12.99 -16.92
N ILE A 45 6.58 -11.69 -16.81
CA ILE A 45 7.47 -10.64 -17.34
C ILE A 45 8.77 -10.58 -16.52
N ASP A 46 8.66 -10.74 -15.22
CA ASP A 46 9.80 -10.74 -14.31
C ASP A 46 10.33 -12.16 -14.13
N ASN A 47 11.33 -12.51 -14.93
CA ASN A 47 12.10 -13.76 -14.82
C ASN A 47 13.24 -13.62 -13.80
N SER A 48 13.08 -12.82 -12.75
CA SER A 48 14.13 -12.68 -11.77
C SER A 48 14.37 -14.01 -11.06
N GLU A 49 15.64 -14.39 -10.90
CA GLU A 49 16.07 -15.53 -10.07
C GLU A 49 15.75 -15.27 -8.58
N ASN A 50 15.18 -14.12 -8.27
CA ASN A 50 14.85 -13.73 -6.93
C ASN A 50 13.43 -14.21 -6.56
N LYS A 51 13.35 -15.23 -5.73
CA LYS A 51 12.07 -15.74 -5.25
C LYS A 51 11.26 -14.74 -4.42
N TYR A 52 11.88 -13.67 -3.95
CA TYR A 52 11.24 -12.61 -3.17
C TYR A 52 10.72 -11.45 -4.02
N THR A 53 10.76 -11.53 -5.36
CA THR A 53 10.08 -10.55 -6.20
C THR A 53 8.59 -10.59 -5.91
N PRO A 54 8.00 -9.51 -5.36
CA PRO A 54 6.65 -9.57 -4.80
C PRO A 54 5.56 -9.47 -5.88
N ILE A 55 5.84 -8.84 -7.01
CA ILE A 55 4.85 -8.62 -8.07
C ILE A 55 5.28 -9.38 -9.31
N ARG A 56 4.47 -10.38 -9.73
CA ARG A 56 4.73 -11.24 -10.87
C ARG A 56 3.74 -10.97 -11.99
N ALA A 57 3.98 -9.89 -12.71
CA ALA A 57 3.15 -9.46 -13.81
C ALA A 57 3.17 -10.46 -14.97
N LEU A 58 2.03 -10.59 -15.64
CA LEU A 58 1.84 -11.47 -16.78
C LEU A 58 1.70 -10.68 -18.07
N GLU A 59 2.28 -11.24 -19.10
CA GLU A 59 2.13 -10.80 -20.47
C GLU A 59 1.66 -11.96 -21.35
N CYS A 60 0.86 -11.70 -22.34
CA CYS A 60 0.55 -12.67 -23.36
C CYS A 60 0.82 -12.15 -24.78
N THR A 61 1.20 -13.06 -25.65
CA THR A 61 1.33 -12.83 -27.10
C THR A 61 0.28 -13.64 -27.82
N ILE A 62 -0.54 -12.97 -28.63
CA ILE A 62 -1.64 -13.53 -29.41
C ILE A 62 -1.24 -13.52 -30.88
N ARG A 63 -1.32 -14.68 -31.53
CA ARG A 63 -1.02 -14.83 -32.96
C ARG A 63 -2.25 -15.30 -33.73
N PHE A 64 -2.57 -14.64 -34.80
CA PHE A 64 -3.71 -15.00 -35.66
C PHE A 64 -3.49 -14.59 -37.12
N SER A 65 -4.31 -15.13 -38.00
CA SER A 65 -4.39 -14.68 -39.40
C SER A 65 -5.40 -13.55 -39.50
N SER A 66 -4.98 -12.41 -40.05
CA SER A 66 -5.87 -11.31 -40.36
C SER A 66 -6.86 -11.67 -41.43
N THR A 67 -7.96 -10.93 -41.50
CA THR A 67 -8.94 -10.94 -42.56
C THR A 67 -9.11 -9.51 -43.10
N GLU A 68 -9.78 -9.32 -44.20
CA GLU A 68 -10.11 -7.98 -44.71
C GLU A 68 -10.91 -7.12 -43.72
N LEU A 69 -11.56 -7.76 -42.76
CA LEU A 69 -12.34 -7.08 -41.71
C LEU A 69 -11.52 -6.68 -40.48
N TYR A 70 -10.28 -7.19 -40.37
CA TYR A 70 -9.38 -6.78 -39.28
C TYR A 70 -8.72 -5.45 -39.64
N ASN A 71 -8.66 -4.53 -38.67
CA ASN A 71 -8.02 -3.24 -38.85
C ASN A 71 -7.32 -2.82 -37.53
N VAL A 72 -6.01 -2.74 -37.54
CA VAL A 72 -5.20 -2.33 -36.40
C VAL A 72 -5.55 -0.91 -35.92
N ASN A 73 -5.98 -0.02 -36.83
CA ASN A 73 -6.37 1.34 -36.47
C ASN A 73 -7.60 1.40 -35.54
N THR A 74 -8.37 0.31 -35.44
CA THR A 74 -9.48 0.20 -34.48
C THR A 74 -8.98 0.40 -33.04
N PHE A 75 -7.75 0.02 -32.76
CA PHE A 75 -7.13 0.11 -31.45
C PHE A 75 -6.38 1.43 -31.19
N ALA A 76 -6.23 2.30 -32.21
CA ALA A 76 -5.47 3.55 -32.08
C ALA A 76 -6.26 4.64 -31.34
N THR A 77 -6.59 4.39 -30.08
CA THR A 77 -7.42 5.29 -29.24
C THR A 77 -6.63 6.04 -28.18
N GLY A 78 -5.46 5.54 -27.81
CA GLY A 78 -4.63 6.12 -26.73
C GLY A 78 -5.06 5.77 -25.31
N ASP A 79 -6.09 4.93 -25.13
CA ASP A 79 -6.58 4.50 -23.82
C ASP A 79 -6.09 3.07 -23.52
N ASP A 80 -5.16 2.91 -22.60
CA ASP A 80 -4.49 1.63 -22.29
C ASP A 80 -5.41 0.59 -21.62
N ASP A 81 -6.54 0.99 -21.07
CA ASP A 81 -7.53 0.14 -20.41
C ASP A 81 -8.80 -0.11 -21.22
N ARG A 82 -8.82 0.33 -22.48
CA ARG A 82 -10.01 0.23 -23.31
C ARG A 82 -10.23 -1.17 -23.88
N TYR A 83 -9.19 -1.82 -24.41
CA TYR A 83 -9.34 -3.10 -25.08
C TYR A 83 -8.93 -4.26 -24.20
N ARG A 84 -9.92 -4.86 -23.56
CA ARG A 84 -9.73 -6.02 -22.69
C ARG A 84 -9.58 -7.29 -23.50
N VAL A 85 -8.64 -8.13 -23.09
CA VAL A 85 -8.35 -9.45 -23.64
C VAL A 85 -8.68 -10.51 -22.60
N ASP A 86 -9.59 -11.42 -22.92
CA ASP A 86 -9.88 -12.58 -22.10
C ASP A 86 -9.64 -13.86 -22.91
N ALA A 87 -8.73 -14.70 -22.45
CA ALA A 87 -8.44 -16.00 -23.05
C ALA A 87 -8.95 -17.14 -22.15
N PHE A 88 -9.58 -18.14 -22.71
CA PHE A 88 -10.15 -19.27 -21.96
C PHE A 88 -10.20 -20.57 -22.79
N ILE A 89 -10.32 -21.71 -22.08
CA ILE A 89 -10.61 -23.01 -22.68
C ILE A 89 -12.11 -23.10 -22.92
N GLU A 90 -12.53 -23.26 -24.19
CA GLU A 90 -13.95 -23.24 -24.59
C GLU A 90 -14.80 -24.28 -23.88
N ALA A 91 -14.29 -25.51 -23.75
CA ALA A 91 -15.05 -26.63 -23.19
C ALA A 91 -15.43 -26.45 -21.69
N THR A 92 -14.62 -25.72 -20.94
CA THR A 92 -14.79 -25.53 -19.49
C THR A 92 -15.11 -24.09 -19.14
N ASN A 93 -15.06 -23.16 -20.10
CA ASN A 93 -15.12 -21.72 -19.91
C ASN A 93 -14.12 -21.22 -18.85
N ARG A 94 -12.98 -21.89 -18.75
CA ARG A 94 -11.98 -21.57 -17.74
C ARG A 94 -11.03 -20.51 -18.23
N PRO A 95 -10.88 -19.40 -17.51
CA PRO A 95 -9.98 -18.33 -17.90
C PRO A 95 -8.51 -18.77 -17.77
N ILE A 96 -7.73 -18.46 -18.80
CA ILE A 96 -6.29 -18.68 -18.86
C ILE A 96 -5.54 -17.38 -18.54
N PHE A 97 -6.10 -16.27 -19.03
CA PHE A 97 -5.51 -14.94 -18.93
C PHE A 97 -6.60 -13.89 -19.09
N SER A 98 -6.46 -12.80 -18.37
CA SER A 98 -7.21 -11.56 -18.60
C SER A 98 -6.25 -10.39 -18.52
N GLY A 99 -6.37 -9.47 -19.48
CA GLY A 99 -5.46 -8.33 -19.59
C GLY A 99 -6.01 -7.24 -20.49
N PHE A 100 -5.17 -6.29 -20.81
CA PHE A 100 -5.45 -5.22 -21.77
C PHE A 100 -4.38 -5.20 -22.85
N LEU A 101 -4.77 -4.82 -24.07
CA LEU A 101 -3.83 -4.71 -25.19
C LEU A 101 -2.77 -3.64 -24.90
N ALA A 102 -1.51 -4.01 -25.13
CA ALA A 102 -0.39 -3.06 -25.09
C ALA A 102 -0.39 -2.24 -26.39
N MET A 103 -0.80 -0.99 -26.31
CA MET A 103 -1.00 -0.12 -27.49
C MET A 103 0.31 0.19 -28.24
N ASP A 104 1.43 0.27 -27.54
CA ASP A 104 2.74 0.59 -28.11
C ASP A 104 3.29 -0.51 -29.04
N ASP A 105 2.81 -1.75 -28.90
CA ASP A 105 3.27 -2.92 -29.64
C ASP A 105 2.33 -3.33 -30.78
N LEU A 106 1.30 -2.54 -31.08
CA LEU A 106 0.35 -2.86 -32.11
C LEU A 106 0.97 -2.66 -33.50
N ARG A 107 1.17 -3.77 -34.23
CA ARG A 107 1.75 -3.77 -35.58
C ARG A 107 1.00 -4.72 -36.49
N GLU A 108 0.76 -4.28 -37.70
CA GLU A 108 0.17 -5.07 -38.76
C GLU A 108 1.07 -5.02 -40.01
N PRO A 109 1.32 -6.15 -40.68
CA PRO A 109 2.01 -6.14 -41.96
C PRO A 109 1.27 -5.29 -43.00
N PHE A 110 1.99 -4.44 -43.71
CA PHE A 110 1.41 -3.56 -44.72
C PHE A 110 1.24 -4.28 -46.08
N PHE A 111 0.48 -5.37 -46.07
CA PHE A 111 0.14 -6.17 -47.24
C PHE A 111 -1.33 -6.59 -47.21
N ASP A 112 -1.87 -7.03 -48.33
CA ASP A 112 -3.24 -7.55 -48.38
C ASP A 112 -3.41 -8.80 -47.50
N ALA A 113 -4.57 -8.90 -46.85
CA ALA A 113 -4.92 -10.06 -46.06
C ALA A 113 -5.02 -11.35 -46.91
N PRO A 114 -4.74 -12.54 -46.36
CA PRO A 114 -4.47 -12.83 -44.95
C PRO A 114 -3.00 -12.69 -44.55
N ASN A 115 -2.76 -11.97 -43.45
CA ASN A 115 -1.41 -11.82 -42.87
C ASN A 115 -1.35 -12.42 -41.47
N GLU A 116 -0.16 -12.73 -41.00
CA GLU A 116 0.03 -13.03 -39.61
C GLU A 116 0.14 -11.72 -38.79
N VAL A 117 -0.73 -11.60 -37.81
CA VAL A 117 -0.75 -10.48 -36.85
C VAL A 117 -0.35 -11.00 -35.47
N VAL A 118 0.42 -10.20 -34.77
CA VAL A 118 0.87 -10.46 -33.39
C VAL A 118 0.42 -9.30 -32.51
N LEU A 119 -0.35 -9.59 -31.50
CA LEU A 119 -0.75 -8.63 -30.47
C LEU A 119 -0.17 -9.04 -29.12
N THR A 120 0.17 -8.05 -28.32
CA THR A 120 0.62 -8.22 -26.92
C THR A 120 -0.44 -7.67 -25.99
N ALA A 121 -0.69 -8.36 -24.88
CA ALA A 121 -1.53 -7.86 -23.79
C ALA A 121 -0.88 -8.15 -22.44
N THR A 122 -1.15 -7.29 -21.46
CA THR A 122 -0.61 -7.38 -20.10
C THR A 122 -1.74 -7.42 -19.07
N ASP A 123 -1.47 -7.95 -17.89
CA ASP A 123 -2.41 -7.96 -16.76
C ASP A 123 -2.51 -6.61 -16.03
N ASN A 124 -1.89 -5.57 -16.56
CA ASN A 124 -1.87 -4.21 -16.04
C ASN A 124 -1.18 -4.03 -14.66
N LEU A 125 -0.55 -5.03 -14.08
CA LEU A 125 0.24 -4.80 -12.88
C LEU A 125 1.39 -3.82 -13.13
N GLY A 126 1.93 -3.78 -14.34
CA GLY A 126 3.00 -2.86 -14.73
C GLY A 126 2.59 -1.38 -14.73
N ILE A 127 1.34 -1.06 -15.11
CA ILE A 127 0.82 0.31 -15.18
C ILE A 127 0.74 0.96 -13.77
N LEU A 128 0.62 0.15 -12.73
CA LEU A 128 0.57 0.61 -11.35
C LEU A 128 1.79 1.43 -10.92
N LYS A 129 2.91 1.34 -11.65
CA LYS A 129 4.10 2.18 -11.45
C LYS A 129 3.86 3.66 -11.70
N GLN A 130 2.87 3.98 -12.52
CA GLN A 130 2.53 5.34 -12.93
C GLN A 130 1.31 5.89 -12.20
N ILE A 131 0.55 5.04 -11.50
CA ILE A 131 -0.70 5.41 -10.84
C ILE A 131 -0.44 5.64 -9.35
N PRO A 132 -0.68 6.84 -8.83
CA PRO A 132 -0.56 7.10 -7.40
C PRO A 132 -1.59 6.29 -6.62
N TRP A 133 -1.25 5.92 -5.40
CA TRP A 133 -2.17 5.22 -4.51
C TRP A 133 -3.29 6.15 -4.06
N THR A 134 -4.52 5.80 -4.40
CA THR A 134 -5.75 6.50 -4.04
C THR A 134 -6.79 5.47 -3.61
N ASP A 135 -7.84 5.89 -2.92
CA ASP A 135 -8.97 5.04 -2.61
C ASP A 135 -9.78 4.67 -3.87
N LEU A 136 -10.90 3.97 -3.68
CA LEU A 136 -11.77 3.55 -4.79
C LEU A 136 -12.41 4.72 -5.53
N ASP A 137 -12.65 5.83 -4.85
CA ASP A 137 -13.24 7.06 -5.42
C ASP A 137 -12.18 7.93 -6.12
N GLY A 138 -10.90 7.59 -5.99
CA GLY A 138 -9.78 8.32 -6.59
C GLY A 138 -9.24 9.45 -5.71
N GLU A 139 -9.70 9.55 -4.47
CA GLU A 139 -9.26 10.53 -3.50
C GLU A 139 -8.00 10.05 -2.75
N ASN A 140 -7.22 11.00 -2.23
CA ASN A 140 -6.09 10.67 -1.36
C ASN A 140 -6.58 10.02 -0.06
N PRO A 141 -6.16 8.79 0.26
CA PRO A 141 -6.64 8.10 1.45
C PRO A 141 -6.24 8.82 2.73
N LYS A 142 -7.17 8.90 3.69
CA LYS A 142 -6.99 9.55 4.99
C LYS A 142 -7.32 8.60 6.12
N GLY A 143 -6.54 8.64 7.21
CA GLY A 143 -6.78 7.79 8.38
C GLY A 143 -6.21 6.38 8.24
N TYR A 144 -6.91 5.40 8.77
CA TYR A 144 -6.45 4.02 8.90
C TYR A 144 -7.19 3.10 7.95
N TYR A 145 -6.45 2.23 7.27
CA TYR A 145 -6.97 1.22 6.35
C TYR A 145 -6.43 -0.15 6.73
N THR A 146 -7.22 -1.17 6.56
CA THR A 146 -6.75 -2.55 6.70
C THR A 146 -5.74 -2.89 5.61
N ILE A 147 -4.88 -3.87 5.87
CA ILE A 147 -3.93 -4.33 4.84
C ILE A 147 -4.68 -4.86 3.60
N ALA A 148 -5.86 -5.49 3.80
CA ALA A 148 -6.71 -5.94 2.70
C ALA A 148 -7.21 -4.77 1.83
N GLU A 149 -7.71 -3.69 2.44
CA GLU A 149 -8.14 -2.48 1.72
C GLU A 149 -6.98 -1.81 0.97
N VAL A 150 -5.81 -1.69 1.60
CA VAL A 150 -4.61 -1.11 0.97
C VAL A 150 -4.24 -1.86 -0.32
N ILE A 151 -4.23 -3.19 -0.27
CA ILE A 151 -3.94 -4.03 -1.44
C ILE A 151 -5.06 -3.92 -2.48
N ALA A 152 -6.32 -3.99 -2.05
CA ALA A 152 -7.49 -3.91 -2.93
C ALA A 152 -7.54 -2.59 -3.71
N PHE A 153 -7.27 -1.45 -3.07
CA PHE A 153 -7.22 -0.14 -3.73
C PHE A 153 -6.15 -0.09 -4.83
N CYS A 154 -4.99 -0.71 -4.59
CA CYS A 154 -3.96 -0.81 -5.63
C CYS A 154 -4.43 -1.68 -6.80
N LEU A 155 -4.99 -2.86 -6.51
CA LEU A 155 -5.40 -3.82 -7.53
C LEU A 155 -6.59 -3.34 -8.37
N PHE A 156 -7.50 -2.57 -7.75
CA PHE A 156 -8.61 -1.93 -8.47
C PHE A 156 -8.13 -1.01 -9.61
N LYS A 157 -6.97 -0.37 -9.44
CA LYS A 157 -6.39 0.52 -10.46
C LYS A 157 -5.85 -0.22 -11.69
N THR A 158 -5.80 -1.56 -11.68
CA THR A 158 -5.51 -2.35 -12.89
C THR A 158 -6.64 -2.35 -13.91
N GLY A 159 -7.83 -1.85 -13.55
CA GLY A 159 -9.05 -1.90 -14.37
C GLY A 159 -9.87 -3.18 -14.20
N PHE A 160 -9.47 -4.07 -13.28
CA PHE A 160 -10.20 -5.30 -12.96
C PHE A 160 -10.86 -5.25 -11.59
N THR A 161 -12.06 -5.79 -11.52
CA THR A 161 -12.80 -6.04 -10.26
C THR A 161 -12.66 -7.51 -9.84
N PHE A 162 -11.46 -8.05 -9.88
CA PHE A 162 -11.21 -9.43 -9.52
C PHE A 162 -11.15 -9.59 -7.99
N PRO A 163 -11.64 -10.72 -7.46
CA PRO A 163 -11.42 -11.07 -6.07
C PRO A 163 -9.93 -11.34 -5.83
N THR A 164 -9.52 -11.17 -4.58
CA THR A 164 -8.17 -11.52 -4.12
C THR A 164 -8.22 -12.81 -3.31
N VAL A 165 -7.38 -13.78 -3.66
CA VAL A 165 -7.22 -15.06 -2.96
C VAL A 165 -5.88 -15.03 -2.23
N VAL A 166 -5.92 -15.19 -0.92
CA VAL A 166 -4.75 -15.00 -0.06
C VAL A 166 -4.40 -16.28 0.68
N SER A 167 -3.15 -16.70 0.55
CA SER A 167 -2.52 -17.71 1.39
C SER A 167 -1.32 -17.06 2.08
N TRP A 168 -1.61 -16.33 3.15
CA TRP A 168 -0.62 -15.63 3.97
C TRP A 168 -1.17 -15.53 5.40
N ASN A 169 -0.98 -16.60 6.17
CA ASN A 169 -1.70 -16.83 7.41
C ASN A 169 -0.85 -16.49 8.63
N ILE A 170 -0.67 -15.20 8.90
CA ILE A 170 -0.14 -14.72 10.18
C ILE A 170 -1.28 -14.21 11.05
N ILE A 171 -1.12 -14.32 12.36
CA ILE A 171 -2.12 -13.92 13.36
C ILE A 171 -1.41 -13.04 14.39
N GLU A 172 -2.01 -11.92 14.73
CA GLU A 172 -1.55 -11.04 15.80
C GLU A 172 -2.08 -11.57 17.15
N GLU A 173 -1.29 -11.52 18.20
CA GLU A 173 -1.55 -12.18 19.49
C GLU A 173 -2.84 -11.74 20.20
N ASN A 174 -3.32 -10.53 19.92
CA ASN A 174 -4.54 -9.98 20.53
C ASN A 174 -5.81 -10.27 19.71
N THR A 175 -5.70 -10.95 18.56
CA THR A 175 -6.82 -11.25 17.68
C THR A 175 -6.87 -12.75 17.38
N THR A 176 -8.05 -13.23 16.99
CA THR A 176 -8.24 -14.59 16.43
C THR A 176 -8.54 -14.55 14.95
N GLU A 177 -8.56 -13.36 14.38
CA GLU A 177 -8.95 -13.08 13.03
C GLU A 177 -7.70 -12.91 12.16
N HIS A 178 -7.90 -12.99 10.85
CA HIS A 178 -6.79 -12.88 9.91
C HIS A 178 -6.17 -11.47 9.96
N TRP A 179 -4.86 -11.39 9.92
CA TRP A 179 -4.14 -10.13 10.07
C TRP A 179 -4.52 -9.07 9.02
N MET A 180 -4.79 -9.47 7.78
CA MET A 180 -5.16 -8.54 6.72
C MET A 180 -6.50 -7.82 6.97
N GLU A 181 -7.37 -8.39 7.79
CA GLU A 181 -8.69 -7.84 8.12
C GLU A 181 -8.65 -6.92 9.34
N ASN A 182 -7.72 -7.20 10.26
CA ASN A 182 -7.71 -6.59 11.59
C ASN A 182 -6.49 -5.72 11.86
N ILE A 183 -5.49 -5.81 10.99
CA ILE A 183 -4.30 -4.97 11.09
C ILE A 183 -4.46 -3.80 10.14
N TYR A 184 -4.26 -2.64 10.70
CA TYR A 184 -4.42 -1.35 10.05
C TYR A 184 -3.08 -0.66 9.90
N ILE A 185 -2.96 0.12 8.83
CA ILE A 185 -1.85 1.01 8.60
C ILE A 185 -2.38 2.41 8.29
N HIS A 186 -1.71 3.43 8.75
CA HIS A 186 -2.12 4.80 8.49
C HIS A 186 -1.75 5.21 7.05
N ALA A 187 -2.65 5.88 6.34
CA ALA A 187 -2.48 6.30 4.94
C ALA A 187 -1.19 7.10 4.69
N LYS A 188 -0.79 7.96 5.63
CA LYS A 188 0.47 8.73 5.55
C LYS A 188 1.73 7.88 5.40
N THR A 189 1.66 6.59 5.72
CA THR A 189 2.76 5.64 5.49
C THR A 189 3.19 5.62 4.02
N PHE A 190 2.27 5.84 3.11
CA PHE A 190 2.49 5.78 1.67
C PHE A 190 2.58 7.17 1.00
N GLU A 191 2.62 8.25 1.77
CA GLU A 191 2.88 9.58 1.23
C GLU A 191 4.36 9.76 0.87
N LYS A 192 4.61 10.32 -0.31
CA LYS A 192 5.94 10.74 -0.77
C LYS A 192 6.20 12.20 -0.41
N GLU A 193 5.20 13.03 -0.68
CA GLU A 193 5.15 14.46 -0.38
C GLU A 193 3.75 14.77 0.11
N ILE A 194 3.55 15.91 0.74
CA ILE A 194 2.25 16.33 1.27
C ILE A 194 1.16 16.19 0.21
N GLY A 195 0.16 15.35 0.50
CA GLY A 195 -0.97 15.12 -0.39
C GLY A 195 -0.65 14.34 -1.67
N THR A 196 0.54 13.74 -1.78
CA THR A 196 0.94 12.93 -2.93
C THR A 196 1.41 11.56 -2.47
N SER A 197 0.66 10.52 -2.80
CA SER A 197 1.01 9.14 -2.49
C SER A 197 2.10 8.59 -3.44
N ILE A 198 2.85 7.59 -2.98
CA ILE A 198 3.69 6.77 -3.85
C ILE A 198 2.81 5.97 -4.83
N SER A 199 3.43 5.34 -5.82
CA SER A 199 2.69 4.53 -6.80
C SER A 199 2.03 3.30 -6.15
N CYS A 200 0.91 2.83 -6.71
CA CYS A 200 0.27 1.59 -6.29
C CYS A 200 1.22 0.40 -6.36
N TYR A 201 2.13 0.37 -7.34
CA TYR A 201 3.16 -0.65 -7.47
C TYR A 201 4.10 -0.63 -6.26
N ASP A 202 4.61 0.55 -5.88
CA ASP A 202 5.51 0.69 -4.74
C ASP A 202 4.82 0.34 -3.42
N VAL A 203 3.51 0.64 -3.28
CA VAL A 203 2.71 0.21 -2.11
C VAL A 203 2.66 -1.31 -2.02
N LEU A 204 2.28 -1.98 -3.12
CA LEU A 204 2.23 -3.45 -3.16
C LEU A 204 3.60 -4.08 -2.90
N GLU A 205 4.66 -3.53 -3.52
CA GLU A 205 6.02 -4.01 -3.29
C GLU A 205 6.41 -3.92 -1.83
N LYS A 206 6.15 -2.77 -1.19
CA LYS A 206 6.49 -2.53 0.21
C LYS A 206 5.71 -3.39 1.20
N VAL A 207 4.45 -3.69 0.91
CA VAL A 207 3.61 -4.54 1.76
C VAL A 207 3.99 -6.01 1.62
N LEU A 208 4.26 -6.47 0.40
CA LEU A 208 4.46 -7.90 0.09
C LEU A 208 5.92 -8.36 0.20
N TYR A 209 6.90 -7.45 0.07
CA TYR A 209 8.31 -7.81 0.01
C TYR A 209 8.76 -8.67 1.20
N GLY A 210 9.47 -9.75 0.88
CA GLY A 210 10.00 -10.68 1.88
C GLY A 210 8.98 -11.62 2.51
N TRP A 211 7.70 -11.46 2.21
CA TRP A 211 6.59 -12.28 2.72
C TRP A 211 5.91 -13.08 1.64
N ALA A 212 5.39 -12.42 0.65
CA ALA A 212 4.49 -13.00 -0.33
C ALA A 212 4.73 -12.44 -1.72
N PHE A 213 4.19 -13.12 -2.71
CA PHE A 213 4.12 -12.62 -4.07
C PHE A 213 2.69 -12.61 -4.58
N LEU A 214 2.46 -11.71 -5.52
CA LEU A 214 1.19 -11.45 -6.18
C LEU A 214 1.26 -11.89 -7.64
N GLN A 215 0.25 -12.62 -8.11
CA GLN A 215 0.08 -12.99 -9.52
C GLN A 215 -1.39 -13.12 -9.87
N GLN A 216 -1.76 -12.78 -11.11
CA GLN A 216 -3.09 -13.07 -11.64
C GLN A 216 -3.23 -14.55 -11.98
N ARG A 217 -4.37 -15.17 -11.58
CA ARG A 217 -4.74 -16.51 -11.96
C ARG A 217 -6.26 -16.68 -11.95
N ASN A 218 -6.83 -17.26 -13.00
CA ASN A 218 -8.25 -17.58 -13.11
C ASN A 218 -9.20 -16.41 -12.80
N GLN A 219 -8.86 -15.21 -13.29
CA GLN A 219 -9.60 -13.97 -12.99
C GLN A 219 -9.70 -13.67 -11.48
N ALA A 220 -8.64 -13.96 -10.75
CA ALA A 220 -8.43 -13.58 -9.38
C ALA A 220 -6.98 -13.12 -9.19
N TRP A 221 -6.75 -12.29 -8.19
CA TRP A 221 -5.43 -11.92 -7.72
C TRP A 221 -5.00 -12.89 -6.62
N TRP A 222 -3.89 -13.57 -6.82
CA TRP A 222 -3.38 -14.56 -5.87
C TRP A 222 -2.19 -13.99 -5.13
N ILE A 223 -2.30 -13.95 -3.81
CA ILE A 223 -1.22 -13.56 -2.90
C ILE A 223 -0.83 -14.81 -2.12
N THR A 224 0.40 -15.28 -2.34
CA THR A 224 0.91 -16.50 -1.72
C THR A 224 2.18 -16.19 -0.93
N SER A 225 2.17 -16.50 0.35
CA SER A 225 3.34 -16.36 1.22
C SER A 225 4.34 -17.48 0.95
N MET A 226 5.64 -17.17 1.11
CA MET A 226 6.72 -18.16 1.02
C MET A 226 6.59 -19.22 2.12
N ASP A 227 6.17 -18.82 3.30
CA ASP A 227 6.02 -19.73 4.44
C ASP A 227 4.89 -20.74 4.22
N GLU A 228 3.81 -20.32 3.54
CA GLU A 228 2.71 -21.23 3.18
C GLU A 228 3.10 -22.24 2.09
N MET A 229 4.06 -21.91 1.25
CA MET A 229 4.58 -22.85 0.25
C MET A 229 5.34 -24.02 0.85
N GLU A 230 5.71 -23.96 2.11
CA GLU A 230 6.39 -25.03 2.83
C GLU A 230 5.41 -26.09 3.33
N ASP A 231 4.15 -25.75 3.53
CA ASP A 231 3.11 -26.66 4.05
C ASP A 231 2.41 -27.47 2.95
N VAL A 232 1.96 -28.69 3.29
CA VAL A 232 1.25 -29.57 2.34
C VAL A 232 -0.16 -29.06 2.09
N ASP A 233 -0.84 -28.58 3.14
CA ASP A 233 -2.20 -28.05 3.08
C ASP A 233 -2.15 -26.54 3.34
N ASN A 234 -2.55 -25.78 2.35
CA ASN A 234 -2.60 -24.32 2.46
C ASN A 234 -4.00 -23.87 2.84
N TYR A 235 -4.06 -22.87 3.72
CA TYR A 235 -5.29 -22.20 4.05
C TYR A 235 -5.45 -20.95 3.17
N TYR A 236 -6.62 -20.80 2.53
CA TYR A 236 -6.93 -19.70 1.65
C TYR A 236 -8.10 -18.88 2.16
N ARG A 237 -7.99 -17.58 1.98
CA ARG A 237 -9.06 -16.60 2.26
C ARG A 237 -9.35 -15.81 1.00
N GLY A 238 -10.60 -15.39 0.84
CA GLY A 238 -11.05 -14.54 -0.24
C GLY A 238 -11.36 -13.13 0.24
N TYR A 239 -11.09 -12.19 -0.62
CA TYR A 239 -11.48 -10.80 -0.46
C TYR A 239 -12.08 -10.31 -1.77
N ASP A 240 -13.15 -9.54 -1.69
CA ASP A 240 -13.69 -8.85 -2.84
C ASP A 240 -12.73 -7.73 -3.31
N PHE A 241 -13.04 -7.14 -4.45
CA PHE A 241 -12.22 -6.08 -5.07
C PHE A 241 -12.07 -4.81 -4.21
N ASP A 242 -12.89 -4.62 -3.18
CA ASP A 242 -12.85 -3.52 -2.22
C ASP A 242 -12.13 -3.87 -0.91
N GLY A 243 -11.64 -5.11 -0.77
CA GLY A 243 -10.97 -5.60 0.43
C GLY A 243 -11.89 -6.21 1.48
N THR A 244 -13.20 -6.28 1.24
CA THR A 244 -14.13 -7.00 2.11
C THR A 244 -13.98 -8.52 1.99
N ILE A 245 -14.32 -9.25 3.06
CA ILE A 245 -14.15 -10.71 3.10
C ILE A 245 -15.15 -11.38 2.17
N ASP A 246 -14.66 -12.24 1.26
CA ASP A 246 -15.44 -13.15 0.48
C ASP A 246 -15.30 -14.57 1.04
N PRO A 247 -16.39 -15.28 1.42
CA PRO A 247 -16.31 -16.64 1.94
C PRO A 247 -15.86 -17.62 0.85
N LEU A 248 -14.56 -17.93 0.79
CA LEU A 248 -13.96 -18.95 -0.07
C LEU A 248 -13.69 -20.26 0.69
N PRO A 249 -13.48 -21.37 -0.04
CA PRO A 249 -13.05 -22.62 0.56
C PRO A 249 -11.76 -22.45 1.36
N THR A 250 -11.75 -22.95 2.57
CA THR A 250 -10.73 -22.66 3.57
C THR A 250 -9.43 -23.46 3.43
N THR A 251 -9.44 -24.58 2.72
CA THR A 251 -8.24 -25.41 2.54
C THR A 251 -8.13 -25.96 1.12
N ALA A 252 -6.95 -25.89 0.53
CA ALA A 252 -6.67 -26.51 -0.75
C ALA A 252 -5.19 -26.94 -0.83
N ASN A 253 -4.95 -28.07 -1.50
CA ASN A 253 -3.62 -28.52 -1.80
C ASN A 253 -3.28 -28.16 -3.24
N TYR A 254 -2.32 -27.26 -3.43
CA TYR A 254 -1.84 -26.83 -4.74
C TYR A 254 -0.48 -27.46 -5.10
N LEU A 255 -0.28 -28.72 -4.70
CA LEU A 255 0.91 -29.50 -5.07
C LEU A 255 0.74 -30.09 -6.46
N LYS A 256 1.71 -29.89 -7.32
CA LYS A 256 1.80 -30.46 -8.67
C LYS A 256 2.98 -31.42 -8.77
N TYR A 257 2.71 -32.57 -9.32
CA TYR A 257 3.74 -33.58 -9.59
C TYR A 257 4.25 -33.42 -11.03
N LEU A 258 5.56 -33.34 -11.16
CA LEU A 258 6.27 -33.29 -12.45
C LEU A 258 7.13 -34.56 -12.60
N GLY A 259 7.02 -35.27 -13.71
CA GLY A 259 7.79 -36.48 -13.92
C GLY A 259 7.38 -37.25 -15.17
N LEU A 260 8.11 -38.31 -15.50
CA LEU A 260 7.89 -39.13 -16.70
C LEU A 260 6.51 -39.82 -16.72
N ASN A 261 6.01 -40.17 -15.54
CA ASN A 261 4.72 -40.86 -15.37
C ASN A 261 3.59 -39.91 -15.02
N GLU A 262 3.87 -38.61 -14.90
CA GLU A 262 2.90 -37.59 -14.58
C GLU A 262 2.26 -36.99 -15.84
N THR A 263 1.18 -36.21 -15.66
CA THR A 263 0.54 -35.50 -16.76
C THR A 263 1.43 -34.39 -17.32
N ILE A 264 2.29 -33.82 -16.47
CA ILE A 264 3.28 -32.82 -16.86
C ILE A 264 4.67 -33.47 -16.82
N LYS A 265 5.36 -33.48 -17.94
CA LYS A 265 6.66 -34.15 -18.07
C LYS A 265 7.67 -33.32 -18.86
N PHE A 266 8.94 -33.52 -18.55
CA PHE A 266 10.03 -32.97 -19.36
C PHE A 266 10.03 -33.54 -20.77
N ILE A 267 10.28 -32.70 -21.77
CA ILE A 267 10.19 -33.06 -23.18
C ILE A 267 11.54 -33.02 -23.95
N ASN A 268 12.47 -32.23 -23.47
CA ASN A 268 13.77 -32.03 -24.13
C ASN A 268 14.90 -32.42 -23.18
N GLU A 269 16.11 -32.49 -23.69
CA GLU A 269 17.32 -32.65 -22.90
C GLU A 269 17.93 -31.30 -22.48
N ASP A 270 17.10 -30.30 -22.31
CA ASP A 270 17.46 -28.92 -21.94
C ASP A 270 17.33 -28.64 -20.45
N GLN A 271 17.08 -29.68 -19.64
CA GLN A 271 16.98 -29.53 -18.20
C GLN A 271 18.33 -29.15 -17.61
N LEU A 272 18.32 -28.06 -16.88
CA LEU A 272 19.48 -27.58 -16.14
C LEU A 272 19.15 -27.62 -14.65
N ASN A 273 20.10 -28.09 -13.87
CA ASN A 273 20.09 -27.95 -12.43
C ASN A 273 21.34 -27.21 -11.98
N GLY A 274 21.17 -26.41 -10.96
CA GLY A 274 22.29 -25.67 -10.39
C GLY A 274 22.07 -25.31 -8.93
N PRO A 275 23.14 -25.13 -8.16
CA PRO A 275 23.00 -24.66 -6.79
C PRO A 275 22.79 -23.15 -6.77
N VAL A 276 21.74 -22.71 -6.08
CA VAL A 276 21.63 -21.32 -5.63
C VAL A 276 22.42 -21.16 -4.35
N ARG A 277 23.35 -20.22 -4.34
CA ARG A 277 24.25 -20.02 -3.21
C ARG A 277 23.49 -19.50 -1.99
N LYS A 278 23.80 -20.06 -0.82
CA LYS A 278 23.30 -19.53 0.44
C LYS A 278 23.81 -18.11 0.70
N SER A 279 22.99 -17.32 1.38
CA SER A 279 23.40 -16.00 1.84
C SER A 279 24.29 -16.11 3.07
N LYS A 280 25.27 -15.22 3.18
CA LYS A 280 26.17 -15.10 4.33
C LYS A 280 25.52 -14.29 5.45
N SER A 281 24.78 -13.26 5.07
CA SER A 281 24.13 -12.35 6.00
C SER A 281 22.80 -11.88 5.41
N LEU A 282 21.87 -11.62 6.29
CA LEU A 282 20.64 -10.91 6.02
C LEU A 282 20.62 -9.66 6.89
N LYS A 283 20.32 -8.55 6.29
CA LYS A 283 20.12 -7.28 6.96
C LYS A 283 18.83 -6.67 6.43
N LEU A 284 17.84 -6.52 7.30
CA LEU A 284 16.61 -5.81 7.00
C LEU A 284 16.63 -4.49 7.77
N THR A 285 16.56 -3.39 7.03
CA THR A 285 16.56 -2.04 7.60
C THR A 285 15.14 -1.49 7.56
N TYR A 286 14.65 -1.05 8.70
CA TYR A 286 13.37 -0.36 8.85
C TYR A 286 13.64 1.11 9.03
N ASN A 287 13.15 1.93 8.12
CA ASN A 287 13.25 3.37 8.22
C ASN A 287 11.92 3.92 8.75
N PHE A 288 11.92 4.33 10.01
CA PHE A 288 10.76 4.90 10.68
C PHE A 288 10.71 6.43 10.50
N ASP A 289 11.03 6.92 9.31
CA ASP A 289 10.93 8.33 9.04
C ASP A 289 9.55 8.86 9.36
N TYR A 290 9.53 10.07 9.89
CA TYR A 290 8.28 10.76 10.10
C TYR A 290 7.52 10.89 8.78
N PRO A 291 6.18 10.81 8.80
CA PRO A 291 5.40 11.43 7.74
C PRO A 291 5.89 12.86 7.57
N ALA A 292 5.99 13.33 6.34
CA ALA A 292 6.45 14.69 6.04
C ALA A 292 5.66 15.76 6.81
N GLU A 293 4.43 15.45 7.19
CA GLU A 293 3.57 16.23 8.08
C GLU A 293 2.87 15.34 9.11
N ILE A 294 3.24 15.47 10.38
CA ILE A 294 2.51 14.82 11.48
C ILE A 294 1.17 15.53 11.70
N LEU A 295 1.16 16.84 11.56
CA LEU A 295 -0.03 17.67 11.66
C LEU A 295 -0.58 17.94 10.25
N ASP A 296 -1.78 17.46 9.98
CA ASP A 296 -2.42 17.57 8.67
C ASP A 296 -2.60 19.02 8.24
N ASN A 297 -2.26 19.30 6.97
CA ASN A 297 -2.40 20.61 6.36
C ASN A 297 -1.82 21.77 7.20
N ILE A 298 -0.65 21.53 7.80
CA ILE A 298 0.02 22.53 8.66
C ILE A 298 0.33 23.84 7.90
N ASN A 299 0.58 23.74 6.61
CA ASN A 299 0.90 24.87 5.75
C ASN A 299 -0.34 25.48 5.07
N PHE A 300 -1.53 24.96 5.35
CA PHE A 300 -2.79 25.39 4.71
C PHE A 300 -2.76 25.31 3.17
N GLU A 301 -2.12 24.29 2.64
CA GLU A 301 -2.00 24.09 1.19
C GLU A 301 -3.24 23.47 0.57
N ARG A 302 -3.99 22.71 1.35
CA ARG A 302 -5.21 22.04 0.90
C ARG A 302 -6.44 22.90 1.17
N GLY A 303 -7.36 22.88 0.25
CA GLY A 303 -8.64 23.56 0.32
C GLY A 303 -9.11 24.02 -1.06
N ASP A 304 -10.38 23.77 -1.36
CA ASP A 304 -11.01 24.19 -2.60
C ASP A 304 -11.28 25.69 -2.64
N PHE A 305 -11.27 26.26 -3.85
CA PHE A 305 -11.56 27.68 -4.06
C PHE A 305 -12.98 28.04 -3.58
N TRP A 306 -13.07 29.04 -2.71
CA TRP A 306 -14.32 29.51 -2.14
C TRP A 306 -14.68 30.91 -2.68
N GLY A 307 -15.37 30.95 -3.79
CA GLY A 307 -15.70 32.20 -4.52
C GLY A 307 -16.74 33.14 -3.88
N ILE A 308 -17.29 32.75 -2.72
CA ILE A 308 -18.44 33.50 -2.10
C ILE A 308 -17.98 34.54 -1.09
N ILE A 309 -16.76 34.49 -0.61
CA ILE A 309 -16.24 35.40 0.42
C ILE A 309 -15.57 36.60 -0.22
N SER A 310 -15.93 37.80 0.27
CA SER A 310 -15.29 39.05 -0.11
C SER A 310 -13.94 39.16 0.61
N VAL A 311 -12.86 39.04 -0.14
CA VAL A 311 -11.47 39.19 0.32
C VAL A 311 -10.83 40.45 -0.26
N PRO A 312 -9.72 40.94 0.30
CA PRO A 312 -9.00 42.10 -0.25
C PRO A 312 -8.58 41.90 -1.69
N PRO A 313 -8.39 42.95 -2.50
CA PRO A 313 -7.92 42.84 -3.88
C PRO A 313 -6.59 42.10 -3.97
N GLY A 314 -6.49 41.15 -4.91
CA GLY A 314 -5.29 40.32 -5.11
C GLY A 314 -5.24 39.06 -4.25
N TYR A 315 -6.26 38.80 -3.41
CA TYR A 315 -6.38 37.60 -2.62
C TYR A 315 -7.55 36.71 -3.10
N SER A 316 -7.44 35.42 -2.85
CA SER A 316 -8.48 34.42 -3.09
C SER A 316 -8.76 33.64 -1.80
N ALA A 317 -10.03 33.32 -1.54
CA ALA A 317 -10.43 32.51 -0.39
C ALA A 317 -10.58 31.04 -0.77
N TYR A 318 -10.22 30.17 0.17
CA TYR A 318 -10.30 28.71 0.02
C TYR A 318 -10.92 28.08 1.26
N HIS A 319 -11.54 26.93 1.09
CA HIS A 319 -11.99 26.11 2.21
C HIS A 319 -10.79 25.67 3.04
N LEU A 320 -11.03 25.39 4.32
CA LEU A 320 -10.02 24.86 5.23
C LEU A 320 -10.22 23.35 5.36
N ASP A 321 -9.36 22.59 4.71
CA ASP A 321 -9.37 21.14 4.80
C ASP A 321 -8.49 20.65 5.94
N ASP A 322 -8.79 19.45 6.44
CA ASP A 322 -8.05 18.74 7.51
C ASP A 322 -8.05 19.43 8.89
N TRP A 323 -8.79 20.52 9.05
CA TRP A 323 -9.02 21.18 10.33
C TRP A 323 -10.51 21.34 10.59
N THR A 324 -10.94 20.98 11.78
CA THR A 324 -12.35 21.12 12.18
C THR A 324 -12.63 22.50 12.76
N ALA A 325 -13.50 23.25 12.11
CA ALA A 325 -13.94 24.56 12.63
C ALA A 325 -15.00 24.37 13.73
N ARG A 326 -14.82 25.03 14.87
CA ARG A 326 -15.69 24.93 16.04
C ARG A 326 -15.93 26.30 16.69
N LYS A 327 -16.92 26.39 17.60
CA LYS A 327 -17.18 27.56 18.42
C LYS A 327 -17.36 27.21 19.90
N ASN A 328 -17.29 28.26 20.73
CA ASN A 328 -17.55 28.20 22.17
C ASN A 328 -16.64 27.24 22.92
N PHE A 329 -15.35 27.41 22.71
CA PHE A 329 -14.33 26.63 23.43
C PHE A 329 -14.60 26.59 24.95
N PRO A 330 -14.50 25.43 25.63
CA PRO A 330 -14.14 24.11 25.11
C PRO A 330 -15.29 23.27 24.53
N SER A 331 -16.45 23.86 24.28
CA SER A 331 -17.57 23.15 23.67
C SER A 331 -17.41 23.00 22.15
N SER A 332 -18.15 22.06 21.56
CA SER A 332 -18.01 21.66 20.14
C SER A 332 -19.12 22.22 19.24
N GLY A 333 -19.55 23.47 19.45
CA GLY A 333 -20.60 24.08 18.63
C GLY A 333 -20.16 24.38 17.20
N THR A 334 -21.11 24.38 16.24
CA THR A 334 -20.84 24.77 14.85
C THR A 334 -20.55 26.28 14.77
N PRO A 335 -19.49 26.74 14.08
CA PRO A 335 -19.16 28.16 13.98
C PRO A 335 -20.23 28.96 13.25
N THR A 336 -20.39 30.23 13.63
CA THR A 336 -21.32 31.13 12.99
C THR A 336 -20.81 31.60 11.63
N ILE A 337 -19.49 31.79 11.53
CA ILE A 337 -18.77 32.09 10.28
C ILE A 337 -17.63 31.09 10.18
N THR A 338 -17.57 30.33 9.09
CA THR A 338 -16.56 29.34 8.90
C THR A 338 -15.19 29.98 8.72
N PRO A 339 -14.14 29.55 9.45
CA PRO A 339 -12.74 29.89 9.16
C PRO A 339 -12.33 29.47 7.74
N TYR A 340 -11.43 30.22 7.14
CA TYR A 340 -11.01 30.01 5.74
C TYR A 340 -9.55 30.35 5.51
N ILE A 341 -8.99 29.84 4.42
CA ILE A 341 -7.64 30.15 3.97
C ILE A 341 -7.67 31.33 3.00
N ILE A 342 -6.73 32.25 3.15
CA ILE A 342 -6.46 33.30 2.15
C ILE A 342 -5.12 33.03 1.47
N ARG A 343 -5.12 33.11 0.15
CA ARG A 343 -3.91 33.02 -0.68
C ARG A 343 -3.81 34.26 -1.56
N LYS A 344 -2.60 34.75 -1.69
CA LYS A 344 -2.24 35.85 -2.59
C LYS A 344 -1.29 35.36 -3.66
N PHE A 345 -1.59 35.71 -4.90
CA PHE A 345 -0.79 35.33 -6.05
C PHE A 345 -0.15 36.58 -6.72
N ASP A 346 1.09 36.46 -7.15
CA ASP A 346 1.70 37.38 -8.10
C ASP A 346 1.87 36.61 -9.42
N SER A 347 1.08 37.00 -10.40
CA SER A 347 0.95 36.29 -11.68
C SER A 347 0.46 34.84 -11.48
N SER A 348 1.35 33.88 -11.47
CA SER A 348 1.04 32.44 -11.23
C SER A 348 1.70 31.88 -9.98
N TYR A 349 2.45 32.69 -9.23
CA TYR A 349 3.16 32.25 -8.04
C TYR A 349 2.43 32.71 -6.78
N GLU A 350 2.18 31.77 -5.86
CA GLU A 350 1.66 32.10 -4.53
C GLU A 350 2.76 32.76 -3.71
N ILE A 351 2.47 33.95 -3.19
CA ILE A 351 3.43 34.76 -2.43
C ILE A 351 3.07 34.92 -0.95
N GLU A 352 1.84 34.66 -0.60
CA GLU A 352 1.36 34.78 0.79
C GLU A 352 0.18 33.82 1.04
N ARG A 353 0.20 33.12 2.17
CA ARG A 353 -0.84 32.21 2.61
C ARG A 353 -1.04 32.30 4.12
N TYR A 354 -2.29 32.35 4.56
CA TYR A 354 -2.64 32.30 5.98
C TYR A 354 -4.10 31.90 6.19
N VAL A 355 -4.40 31.35 7.37
CA VAL A 355 -5.77 31.07 7.78
C VAL A 355 -6.36 32.27 8.49
N VAL A 356 -7.63 32.50 8.25
CA VAL A 356 -8.42 33.56 8.90
C VAL A 356 -9.46 32.92 9.81
N ILE A 357 -9.42 33.28 11.07
CA ILE A 357 -10.50 33.00 12.01
C ILE A 357 -11.31 34.27 12.15
N PRO A 358 -12.52 34.33 11.53
CA PRO A 358 -13.33 35.56 11.47
C PRO A 358 -13.81 36.01 12.84
N SER A 359 -14.04 37.30 12.96
CA SER A 359 -14.68 37.91 14.14
C SER A 359 -16.16 37.57 14.24
N VAL A 360 -16.63 37.30 15.44
CA VAL A 360 -18.07 37.08 15.75
C VAL A 360 -18.51 38.11 16.73
N SER A 361 -19.73 38.62 16.55
CA SER A 361 -20.36 39.51 17.53
C SER A 361 -20.82 38.70 18.74
N GLY A 362 -20.47 39.17 19.95
CA GLY A 362 -20.90 38.53 21.20
C GLY A 362 -19.73 37.86 21.97
N SER A 363 -20.09 37.01 22.93
CA SER A 363 -19.14 36.30 23.80
C SER A 363 -18.60 34.99 23.21
N ASP A 364 -18.94 34.70 21.96
CA ASP A 364 -18.58 33.46 21.32
C ASP A 364 -17.10 33.47 20.90
N SER A 365 -16.37 32.41 21.22
CA SER A 365 -15.03 32.14 20.67
C SER A 365 -15.14 31.21 19.48
N GLN A 366 -14.35 31.46 18.42
CA GLN A 366 -14.19 30.55 17.31
C GLN A 366 -12.79 29.97 17.32
N TYR A 367 -12.67 28.72 16.85
CA TYR A 367 -11.39 28.05 16.74
C TYR A 367 -11.39 26.99 15.63
N ILE A 368 -10.20 26.63 15.21
CA ILE A 368 -9.94 25.46 14.38
C ILE A 368 -9.16 24.45 15.20
N GLU A 369 -9.47 23.19 15.01
CA GLU A 369 -8.87 22.04 15.70
C GLU A 369 -8.29 21.08 14.68
N SER A 370 -7.04 20.66 14.89
CA SER A 370 -6.37 19.68 14.03
C SER A 370 -7.07 18.31 14.11
N ASN A 371 -6.80 17.46 13.13
CA ASN A 371 -7.04 16.04 13.28
C ASN A 371 -6.24 15.50 14.48
N PRO A 372 -6.68 14.38 15.10
CA PRO A 372 -5.96 13.77 16.20
C PRO A 372 -4.57 13.30 15.77
N ILE A 373 -3.56 13.62 16.58
CA ILE A 373 -2.19 13.15 16.42
C ILE A 373 -1.94 12.09 17.49
N PRO A 374 -1.80 10.81 17.16
CA PRO A 374 -1.52 9.78 18.15
C PRO A 374 -0.11 9.98 18.73
N VAL A 375 -0.03 10.11 20.05
CA VAL A 375 1.21 10.36 20.77
C VAL A 375 1.37 9.42 21.96
N MET A 376 2.61 9.25 22.44
CA MET A 376 2.91 8.40 23.59
C MET A 376 3.44 9.20 24.77
N VAL A 377 3.23 8.65 25.97
CA VAL A 377 3.78 9.21 27.20
C VAL A 377 5.29 9.43 27.07
N LYS A 378 5.76 10.56 27.60
CA LYS A 378 7.14 11.06 27.56
C LYS A 378 7.61 11.61 26.20
N ASP A 379 6.86 11.51 25.11
CA ASP A 379 7.22 12.20 23.87
C ASP A 379 7.26 13.71 24.10
N LYS A 380 7.99 14.42 23.26
CA LYS A 380 8.10 15.88 23.27
C LYS A 380 7.76 16.45 21.92
N PHE A 381 7.36 17.69 21.90
CA PHE A 381 7.21 18.47 20.66
C PHE A 381 7.44 19.95 20.90
N THR A 382 7.71 20.69 19.85
CA THR A 382 7.66 22.14 19.81
C THR A 382 6.49 22.55 18.91
N TRP A 383 5.63 23.41 19.43
CA TRP A 383 4.54 24.02 18.70
C TRP A 383 4.82 25.48 18.47
N SER A 384 4.87 25.92 17.21
CA SER A 384 5.10 27.31 16.87
C SER A 384 4.22 27.76 15.69
N PHE A 385 3.90 29.04 15.67
CA PHE A 385 3.14 29.68 14.62
C PHE A 385 3.32 31.20 14.66
N ASP A 386 3.04 31.85 13.54
CA ASP A 386 2.91 33.28 13.45
C ASP A 386 1.43 33.69 13.47
N TYR A 387 1.12 34.78 14.16
CA TYR A 387 -0.22 35.35 14.14
C TYR A 387 -0.18 36.87 13.99
N ARG A 388 -1.24 37.47 13.49
CA ARG A 388 -1.42 38.91 13.46
C ARG A 388 -2.91 39.31 13.57
N PHE A 389 -3.14 40.52 13.99
CA PHE A 389 -4.45 41.18 13.93
C PHE A 389 -4.45 42.23 12.82
N PRO A 390 -5.52 42.37 12.00
CA PRO A 390 -5.60 43.46 11.05
C PRO A 390 -5.67 44.79 11.81
N THR A 391 -5.07 45.83 11.22
CA THR A 391 -5.04 47.20 11.77
C THR A 391 -6.44 47.69 12.13
N ASN A 392 -6.64 48.09 13.36
CA ASN A 392 -7.77 48.86 13.96
C ASN A 392 -8.32 48.28 15.27
N ALA A 393 -7.58 47.48 16.01
CA ALA A 393 -8.00 47.18 17.38
C ALA A 393 -7.81 48.42 18.26
N THR A 394 -8.88 49.22 18.37
CA THR A 394 -8.88 50.41 19.24
C THR A 394 -9.09 50.02 20.69
N GLY A 395 -8.10 50.16 21.52
CA GLY A 395 -8.18 49.94 22.98
C GLY A 395 -6.86 50.28 23.66
N SER A 396 -6.91 50.90 24.83
CA SER A 396 -5.75 51.19 25.66
C SER A 396 -5.66 50.17 26.79
N GLY A 397 -4.51 49.52 26.95
CA GLY A 397 -4.24 48.64 28.08
C GLY A 397 -3.47 47.37 27.71
N THR A 398 -2.93 46.68 28.72
CA THR A 398 -2.36 45.35 28.59
C THR A 398 -3.48 44.32 28.47
N ASN A 399 -3.60 43.66 27.34
CA ASN A 399 -4.59 42.63 27.13
C ASN A 399 -3.88 41.27 26.89
N SER A 400 -4.49 40.24 27.44
CA SER A 400 -4.08 38.87 27.17
C SER A 400 -5.17 38.25 26.30
N ASP A 401 -4.84 37.95 25.05
CA ASP A 401 -5.73 37.22 24.16
C ASP A 401 -5.31 35.75 24.08
N LEU A 402 -6.29 34.91 24.05
CA LEU A 402 -6.15 33.48 23.86
C LEU A 402 -6.02 33.20 22.36
N ILE A 403 -4.89 32.64 21.95
CA ILE A 403 -4.57 32.44 20.54
C ILE A 403 -4.34 30.99 20.16
N SER A 404 -3.97 30.15 21.11
CA SER A 404 -3.79 28.71 20.84
C SER A 404 -4.11 27.87 22.06
N TYR A 405 -4.47 26.63 21.83
CA TYR A 405 -4.73 25.63 22.84
C TYR A 405 -4.23 24.28 22.33
N VAL A 406 -3.44 23.61 23.13
CA VAL A 406 -2.95 22.26 22.83
C VAL A 406 -3.34 21.34 23.98
N TYR A 407 -3.95 20.21 23.66
CA TYR A 407 -4.32 19.22 24.68
C TYR A 407 -4.07 17.80 24.19
N VAL A 408 -3.86 16.89 25.15
CA VAL A 408 -3.78 15.46 24.91
C VAL A 408 -4.82 14.73 25.72
N THR A 409 -5.51 13.77 25.13
CA THR A 409 -6.56 12.99 25.78
C THR A 409 -6.49 11.52 25.41
N ASN A 410 -6.83 10.65 26.36
CA ASN A 410 -7.05 9.22 26.10
C ASN A 410 -8.54 8.84 26.19
N GLY A 411 -9.43 9.83 26.08
CA GLY A 411 -10.88 9.64 26.24
C GLY A 411 -11.38 9.66 27.70
N VAL A 412 -10.50 9.47 28.70
CA VAL A 412 -10.83 9.49 30.14
C VAL A 412 -10.18 10.70 30.82
N THR A 413 -8.93 10.94 30.53
CA THR A 413 -8.12 11.99 31.14
C THR A 413 -7.62 12.94 30.06
N THR A 414 -7.73 14.24 30.30
CA THR A 414 -7.23 15.29 29.41
C THR A 414 -6.20 16.15 30.12
N TYR A 415 -5.11 16.45 29.45
CA TYR A 415 -4.11 17.41 29.88
C TYR A 415 -3.97 18.53 28.88
N SER A 416 -3.77 19.73 29.35
CA SER A 416 -3.60 20.95 28.53
C SER A 416 -2.21 21.52 28.70
N LEU A 417 -1.64 22.00 27.59
CA LEU A 417 -0.30 22.61 27.54
C LEU A 417 -0.37 24.08 28.02
N ASN A 418 0.49 24.44 28.97
CA ASN A 418 0.65 25.80 29.43
C ASN A 418 1.66 26.58 28.56
N THR A 419 1.65 27.91 28.67
CA THR A 419 2.58 28.81 27.97
C THR A 419 4.06 28.58 28.28
N ASN A 420 4.34 28.00 29.43
CA ASN A 420 5.73 27.63 29.84
C ASN A 420 6.13 26.21 29.42
N GLY A 421 5.32 25.52 28.65
CA GLY A 421 5.57 24.14 28.19
C GLY A 421 5.15 23.04 29.16
N SER A 422 4.70 23.37 30.38
CA SER A 422 4.26 22.37 31.36
C SER A 422 2.81 21.90 31.08
N TRP A 423 2.46 20.73 31.61
CA TRP A 423 1.13 20.15 31.47
C TRP A 423 0.28 20.31 32.72
N SER A 424 -1.00 20.63 32.54
CA SER A 424 -1.99 20.72 33.60
C SER A 424 -3.15 19.77 33.36
N LEU A 425 -3.63 19.10 34.39
CA LEU A 425 -4.81 18.22 34.32
C LEU A 425 -6.08 19.06 34.09
N GLY A 426 -6.89 18.63 33.12
CA GLY A 426 -8.15 19.27 32.75
C GLY A 426 -8.02 20.22 31.57
N THR A 427 -9.16 20.88 31.22
CA THR A 427 -9.32 21.72 30.02
C THR A 427 -9.16 23.21 30.29
N GLY A 428 -8.49 23.61 31.36
CA GLY A 428 -8.54 24.98 31.86
C GLY A 428 -7.42 25.93 31.47
N PHE A 429 -6.34 25.45 30.82
CA PHE A 429 -5.15 26.26 30.58
C PHE A 429 -4.85 26.38 29.08
N LEU A 430 -4.46 27.56 28.68
CA LEU A 430 -4.47 28.02 27.29
C LEU A 430 -3.17 28.75 27.02
N ILE A 431 -2.63 28.60 25.82
CA ILE A 431 -1.52 29.42 25.38
C ILE A 431 -2.05 30.81 25.13
N THR A 432 -1.81 31.69 26.08
CA THR A 432 -2.19 33.09 26.01
C THR A 432 -0.98 33.92 25.62
N HIS A 433 -1.16 34.81 24.68
CA HIS A 433 -0.17 35.84 24.40
C HIS A 433 -0.62 37.16 25.00
N GLN A 434 0.27 37.79 25.77
CA GLN A 434 0.04 39.14 26.32
C GLN A 434 0.67 40.15 25.37
N TYR A 435 -0.12 41.07 24.86
CA TYR A 435 0.37 42.18 24.08
C TYR A 435 -0.16 43.51 24.61
N ASN A 436 0.65 44.57 24.45
CA ASN A 436 0.25 45.92 24.85
C ASN A 436 -0.42 46.61 23.69
N ARG A 437 -1.76 46.75 23.76
CA ARG A 437 -2.49 47.54 22.80
C ARG A 437 -2.01 49.00 22.79
N GLY A 438 -1.72 49.50 21.58
CA GLY A 438 -1.30 50.90 21.38
C GLY A 438 0.20 51.14 21.44
N THR A 439 1.01 50.14 21.82
CA THR A 439 2.49 50.21 21.76
C THR A 439 3.09 49.19 20.82
N THR A 440 2.33 48.20 20.43
CA THR A 440 2.78 47.17 19.47
C THR A 440 2.09 47.40 18.14
N ASP A 441 2.80 47.32 17.03
CA ASP A 441 2.22 47.35 15.69
C ASP A 441 1.47 46.04 15.42
N GLU A 442 0.17 46.05 15.66
CA GLU A 442 -0.71 44.86 15.55
C GLU A 442 -0.84 44.38 14.08
N SER A 443 -0.35 45.17 13.11
CA SER A 443 -0.32 44.75 11.69
C SER A 443 0.85 43.83 11.37
N GLN A 444 1.81 43.72 12.27
CA GLN A 444 2.99 42.84 12.08
C GLN A 444 2.71 41.42 12.58
N TRP A 445 3.37 40.48 11.93
CA TRP A 445 3.37 39.07 12.36
C TRP A 445 4.13 38.93 13.68
N MET A 446 3.51 38.26 14.64
CA MET A 446 4.07 37.94 15.94
C MET A 446 4.27 36.44 16.05
N ASN A 447 5.45 36.00 16.41
CA ASN A 447 5.78 34.58 16.56
C ASN A 447 5.48 34.07 17.97
N VAL A 448 4.93 32.88 18.07
CA VAL A 448 4.76 32.09 19.28
C VAL A 448 5.45 30.76 19.09
N SER A 449 6.27 30.38 20.08
CA SER A 449 6.90 29.06 20.11
C SER A 449 6.87 28.50 21.53
N VAL A 450 6.38 27.29 21.70
CA VAL A 450 6.29 26.60 22.98
C VAL A 450 6.92 25.22 22.86
N GLU A 451 7.99 24.98 23.57
CA GLU A 451 8.56 23.63 23.76
C GLU A 451 7.80 22.93 24.87
N ALA A 452 7.15 21.79 24.55
CA ALA A 452 6.39 21.03 25.51
C ALA A 452 7.31 20.18 26.40
N GLU A 453 7.05 20.16 27.70
CA GLU A 453 7.58 19.14 28.59
C GLU A 453 7.10 17.74 28.14
N PRO A 454 7.77 16.66 28.61
CA PRO A 454 7.37 15.30 28.25
C PRO A 454 5.87 15.07 28.45
N LEU A 455 5.21 14.49 27.45
CA LEU A 455 3.78 14.16 27.48
C LEU A 455 3.42 13.32 28.70
N PRO A 456 2.38 13.68 29.44
CA PRO A 456 2.01 12.99 30.67
C PRO A 456 1.26 11.67 30.43
N ILE A 457 0.62 11.51 29.27
CA ILE A 457 -0.18 10.32 28.92
C ILE A 457 0.03 9.93 27.46
N THR A 458 -0.25 8.67 27.15
CA THR A 458 -0.46 8.19 25.78
C THR A 458 -1.90 8.50 25.38
N GLY A 459 -2.13 8.98 24.15
CA GLY A 459 -3.45 9.33 23.65
C GLY A 459 -3.38 10.14 22.36
N ASP A 460 -4.45 10.88 22.09
CA ASP A 460 -4.58 11.76 20.95
C ASP A 460 -4.27 13.19 21.34
N LEU A 461 -3.35 13.81 20.63
CA LEU A 461 -2.97 15.22 20.79
C LEU A 461 -3.73 16.05 19.75
N TYR A 462 -4.22 17.21 20.19
CA TYR A 462 -4.90 18.18 19.33
C TYR A 462 -4.24 19.54 19.45
N CYS A 463 -4.01 20.18 18.33
CA CYS A 463 -3.57 21.56 18.23
C CYS A 463 -4.74 22.44 17.78
N CYS A 464 -5.02 23.48 18.55
CA CYS A 464 -6.10 24.42 18.25
C CYS A 464 -5.55 25.83 18.07
N LEU A 465 -6.04 26.53 17.06
CA LEU A 465 -5.85 27.96 16.89
C LEU A 465 -7.16 28.67 17.18
N LEU A 466 -7.12 29.67 18.03
CA LEU A 466 -8.32 30.30 18.56
C LEU A 466 -8.36 31.80 18.30
N ARG A 467 -9.59 32.28 18.24
CA ARG A 467 -9.88 33.67 18.47
C ARG A 467 -10.74 33.79 19.71
N SER A 468 -10.25 34.52 20.69
CA SER A 468 -11.02 34.83 21.89
C SER A 468 -11.71 36.18 21.78
N SER A 469 -13.01 36.22 22.11
CA SER A 469 -13.80 37.45 22.19
C SER A 469 -13.78 38.09 23.57
N LEU A 470 -12.95 37.56 24.50
CA LEU A 470 -12.97 37.99 25.92
C LEU A 470 -12.80 39.50 26.14
N TYR A 471 -12.38 40.26 25.13
CA TYR A 471 -12.10 41.68 25.24
C TYR A 471 -12.82 42.56 24.18
N GLY A 472 -13.90 42.07 23.59
CA GLY A 472 -14.80 42.90 22.76
C GLY A 472 -14.21 43.41 21.44
N THR A 473 -13.16 42.71 20.90
CA THR A 473 -12.59 43.08 19.61
C THR A 473 -13.38 42.47 18.47
N THR A 474 -13.71 43.34 17.48
CA THR A 474 -14.45 42.95 16.25
C THR A 474 -13.50 42.59 15.11
N THR A 475 -12.25 42.26 15.39
CA THR A 475 -11.21 42.00 14.36
C THR A 475 -10.95 40.52 14.17
N ASP A 476 -10.72 40.12 12.92
CA ASP A 476 -10.29 38.74 12.56
C ASP A 476 -8.90 38.45 13.12
N THR A 477 -8.55 37.16 13.26
CA THR A 477 -7.20 36.74 13.62
C THR A 477 -6.60 35.92 12.47
N TYR A 478 -5.40 36.25 12.09
CA TYR A 478 -4.67 35.59 11.01
C TYR A 478 -3.55 34.73 11.56
N PHE A 479 -3.38 33.52 11.03
CA PHE A 479 -2.34 32.58 11.43
C PHE A 479 -1.56 32.09 10.21
N SER A 480 -0.25 31.96 10.35
CA SER A 480 0.67 31.48 9.33
C SER A 480 1.89 30.77 9.94
N ASN A 481 2.74 30.18 9.12
CA ASN A 481 4.00 29.54 9.52
C ASN A 481 3.88 28.57 10.69
N LEU A 482 2.85 27.71 10.65
CA LEU A 482 2.67 26.71 11.66
C LEU A 482 3.82 25.68 11.56
N GLN A 483 4.36 25.28 12.72
CA GLN A 483 5.40 24.26 12.82
C GLN A 483 5.10 23.35 14.00
N PHE A 484 5.25 22.06 13.78
CA PHE A 484 5.08 21.04 14.80
C PHE A 484 6.26 20.06 14.74
N ASP A 485 7.27 20.35 15.57
CA ASP A 485 8.47 19.53 15.66
C ASP A 485 8.30 18.50 16.77
N TYR A 486 8.16 17.23 16.38
CA TYR A 486 7.93 16.11 17.29
C TYR A 486 9.19 15.30 17.54
N THR A 487 9.45 14.95 18.79
CA THR A 487 10.59 14.14 19.21
C THR A 487 10.12 12.99 20.09
N PRO A 488 10.18 11.74 19.61
CA PRO A 488 9.76 10.58 20.36
C PRO A 488 10.75 10.24 21.48
N TYR A 489 10.21 9.63 22.56
CA TYR A 489 11.00 9.05 23.65
C TYR A 489 11.04 7.53 23.51
N ILE A 490 12.24 6.94 23.32
CA ILE A 490 12.42 5.52 23.06
C ILE A 490 13.62 4.99 23.84
N ASP A 491 13.42 3.86 24.53
CA ASP A 491 14.45 3.16 25.31
C ASP A 491 15.30 4.09 26.20
N GLY A 492 14.63 5.02 26.85
CA GLY A 492 15.29 5.94 27.78
C GLY A 492 15.91 7.18 27.14
N THR A 493 15.79 7.37 25.82
CA THR A 493 16.39 8.51 25.08
C THR A 493 15.43 9.12 24.07
N TYR A 494 15.69 10.37 23.67
CA TYR A 494 15.00 11.04 22.58
C TYR A 494 15.79 10.80 21.29
N LYS A 495 15.18 10.15 20.28
CA LYS A 495 15.90 9.73 19.06
C LYS A 495 15.03 9.86 17.81
N LYS A 496 15.67 10.17 16.66
CA LYS A 496 15.19 9.74 15.35
C LYS A 496 15.46 8.24 15.22
N LEU A 497 14.56 7.50 14.56
CA LEU A 497 14.65 6.05 14.53
C LEU A 497 14.75 5.48 13.13
N SER A 498 15.78 4.72 12.94
CA SER A 498 15.79 3.55 12.07
C SER A 498 16.08 2.32 12.91
N GLY A 499 15.54 1.17 12.51
CA GLY A 499 15.74 -0.11 13.17
C GLY A 499 16.31 -1.12 12.19
N GLN A 500 17.04 -2.11 12.71
CA GLN A 500 17.69 -3.09 11.86
C GLN A 500 17.67 -4.48 12.49
N TYR A 501 17.20 -5.47 11.71
CA TYR A 501 17.41 -6.88 12.03
C TYR A 501 18.61 -7.41 11.27
N ASN A 502 19.56 -8.01 11.97
CA ASN A 502 20.76 -8.58 11.40
C ASN A 502 20.91 -10.06 11.75
N LYS A 503 21.25 -10.86 10.78
CA LYS A 503 21.70 -12.23 10.98
C LYS A 503 22.96 -12.51 10.18
N PHE A 504 23.88 -13.22 10.79
CA PHE A 504 25.18 -13.53 10.22
C PHE A 504 25.47 -15.02 10.33
N SER A 505 25.83 -15.68 9.23
CA SER A 505 26.28 -17.06 9.25
C SER A 505 27.80 -17.12 9.22
N GLN A 506 28.40 -17.81 10.18
CA GLN A 506 29.86 -17.93 10.28
C GLN A 506 30.49 -18.94 9.29
N THR A 507 29.68 -19.76 8.62
CA THR A 507 30.17 -20.86 7.80
C THR A 507 30.15 -20.54 6.30
N GLY A 508 31.35 -20.48 5.69
CA GLY A 508 31.53 -20.46 4.23
C GLY A 508 32.12 -19.21 3.63
N ASN A 509 33.00 -19.38 2.64
CA ASN A 509 33.67 -18.29 1.92
C ASN A 509 32.82 -17.61 0.85
N ASN A 510 31.59 -18.04 0.61
CA ASN A 510 30.71 -17.54 -0.44
C ASN A 510 29.66 -16.59 0.13
N LYS A 511 29.61 -15.40 -0.42
CA LYS A 511 29.21 -14.20 0.29
C LYS A 511 28.18 -13.42 -0.52
N LYS A 512 26.97 -13.95 -0.66
CA LYS A 512 25.86 -13.07 -1.01
C LYS A 512 25.38 -12.46 0.31
N ALA A 513 25.46 -11.14 0.45
CA ALA A 513 24.77 -10.40 1.49
C ALA A 513 23.41 -9.99 0.91
N VAL A 514 22.37 -10.11 1.72
CA VAL A 514 21.07 -9.48 1.44
C VAL A 514 20.97 -8.31 2.39
N ASP A 515 20.91 -7.12 1.83
CA ASP A 515 20.76 -5.85 2.56
C ASP A 515 19.58 -5.12 1.91
N GLU A 516 18.45 -5.10 2.58
CA GLU A 516 17.20 -4.59 2.04
C GLU A 516 16.53 -3.62 3.01
N GLU A 517 15.93 -2.58 2.46
CA GLU A 517 15.11 -1.64 3.22
C GLU A 517 13.66 -2.11 3.19
N VAL A 518 13.09 -2.31 4.37
CA VAL A 518 11.72 -2.78 4.56
C VAL A 518 10.87 -1.63 5.10
N PHE A 519 9.66 -1.53 4.63
CA PHE A 519 8.83 -0.35 4.86
C PHE A 519 7.74 -0.56 5.91
N VAL A 520 7.09 -1.71 5.90
CA VAL A 520 6.01 -2.05 6.85
C VAL A 520 6.59 -2.89 7.96
N SER A 521 6.40 -2.49 9.21
CA SER A 521 6.93 -3.19 10.36
C SER A 521 6.18 -2.87 11.66
N ASP A 522 6.58 -3.56 12.71
CA ASP A 522 6.25 -3.24 14.10
C ASP A 522 7.02 -1.99 14.57
N SER A 523 6.70 -0.84 14.01
CA SER A 523 7.28 0.42 14.46
C SER A 523 7.10 0.59 15.97
N PRO A 524 8.11 1.07 16.70
CA PRO A 524 8.01 1.27 18.15
C PRO A 524 7.04 2.38 18.53
N LYS A 525 6.57 3.16 17.56
CA LYS A 525 5.67 4.30 17.79
C LYS A 525 4.55 4.35 16.75
N PRO A 526 3.32 4.64 17.17
CA PRO A 526 2.16 4.60 16.29
C PRO A 526 2.15 5.65 15.19
N ILE A 527 2.89 6.73 15.31
CA ILE A 527 2.92 7.80 14.30
C ILE A 527 3.99 7.60 13.24
N PHE A 528 4.82 6.56 13.36
CA PHE A 528 5.90 6.33 12.43
C PHE A 528 5.45 5.60 11.17
N LYS A 529 6.13 5.87 10.08
CA LYS A 529 5.97 5.18 8.81
C LYS A 529 6.02 3.66 9.01
N GLY A 530 5.06 2.97 8.42
CA GLY A 530 4.97 1.53 8.52
C GLY A 530 4.44 0.97 9.84
N ALA A 531 4.05 1.82 10.79
CA ALA A 531 3.45 1.36 12.03
C ALA A 531 2.14 0.59 11.77
N LEU A 532 2.03 -0.57 12.41
CA LEU A 532 0.84 -1.42 12.35
C LEU A 532 0.00 -1.27 13.60
N PHE A 533 -1.32 -1.32 13.42
CA PHE A 533 -2.31 -1.15 14.48
C PHE A 533 -3.36 -2.25 14.41
N TYR A 534 -3.98 -2.56 15.53
CA TYR A 534 -5.26 -3.27 15.54
C TYR A 534 -6.36 -2.37 16.12
N ASN A 535 -7.59 -2.56 15.66
CA ASN A 535 -8.73 -1.78 16.12
C ASN A 535 -9.41 -2.48 17.31
N ASN A 536 -9.26 -1.92 18.50
CA ASN A 536 -9.95 -2.39 19.68
C ASN A 536 -11.17 -1.50 19.96
N SER A 537 -12.31 -1.93 19.41
CA SER A 537 -13.62 -1.24 19.65
C SER A 537 -13.59 0.27 19.34
N GLY A 538 -12.97 0.65 18.24
CA GLY A 538 -12.87 2.04 17.79
C GLY A 538 -11.61 2.77 18.26
N THR A 539 -10.75 2.09 19.01
CA THR A 539 -9.44 2.65 19.42
C THR A 539 -8.33 1.89 18.72
N PHE A 540 -7.50 2.59 17.96
CA PHE A 540 -6.34 2.00 17.29
C PHE A 540 -5.21 1.82 18.29
N THR A 541 -4.80 0.58 18.48
CA THR A 541 -3.74 0.18 19.39
C THR A 541 -2.59 -0.41 18.59
N GLN A 542 -1.35 -0.11 18.97
CA GLN A 542 -0.19 -0.71 18.33
C GLN A 542 -0.23 -2.23 18.47
N VAL A 543 0.14 -2.93 17.40
CA VAL A 543 0.21 -4.39 17.38
C VAL A 543 1.26 -4.92 18.35
N GLY A 544 1.01 -6.11 18.90
CA GLY A 544 1.95 -6.86 19.72
C GLY A 544 2.85 -7.78 18.89
N GLU A 545 2.78 -9.07 19.17
CA GLU A 545 3.55 -10.09 18.47
C GLU A 545 2.66 -10.88 17.49
N PHE A 546 3.28 -11.46 16.48
CA PHE A 546 2.63 -12.25 15.44
C PHE A 546 3.14 -13.69 15.47
N THR A 547 2.28 -14.61 15.09
CA THR A 547 2.64 -16.00 14.78
C THR A 547 2.26 -16.33 13.34
N ASN A 548 3.06 -17.15 12.67
CA ASN A 548 2.74 -17.70 11.36
C ASN A 548 2.07 -19.08 11.44
N ASP A 549 1.82 -19.60 12.64
CA ASP A 549 1.13 -20.88 12.83
C ASP A 549 -0.32 -20.67 13.21
N TRP A 550 -1.19 -20.56 12.21
CA TRP A 550 -2.63 -20.47 12.41
C TRP A 550 -3.28 -21.76 12.92
N ARG A 551 -2.56 -22.89 12.97
CA ARG A 551 -3.06 -24.21 13.39
C ARG A 551 -2.80 -24.51 14.86
N GLY A 552 -1.99 -23.75 15.53
CA GLY A 552 -1.68 -23.97 16.94
C GLY A 552 -0.44 -23.22 17.38
N ALA A 553 -0.61 -22.48 18.46
CA ALA A 553 0.36 -21.54 18.98
C ALA A 553 1.74 -22.16 19.14
N LEU A 554 2.66 -21.67 18.37
CA LEU A 554 4.08 -21.68 18.62
C LEU A 554 4.50 -20.27 19.05
N ASP A 555 5.78 -20.05 19.18
CA ASP A 555 6.32 -18.77 19.62
C ASP A 555 5.81 -17.59 18.80
N SER A 556 5.43 -16.53 19.46
CA SER A 556 5.06 -15.25 18.84
C SER A 556 6.27 -14.34 18.73
N TYR A 557 6.33 -13.57 17.66
CA TYR A 557 7.44 -12.64 17.39
C TYR A 557 6.93 -11.31 16.86
N LYS A 558 7.70 -10.27 17.06
CA LYS A 558 7.49 -8.99 16.39
C LYS A 558 7.48 -9.16 14.87
N TYR A 559 6.62 -8.43 14.17
CA TYR A 559 6.41 -8.55 12.72
C TYR A 559 7.71 -8.57 11.93
N GLY A 560 8.60 -7.59 12.17
CA GLY A 560 9.89 -7.54 11.48
C GLY A 560 10.82 -8.69 11.81
N LYS A 561 10.80 -9.19 13.05
CA LYS A 561 11.57 -10.37 13.44
C LYS A 561 11.06 -11.63 12.74
N LEU A 562 9.74 -11.78 12.66
CA LEU A 562 9.10 -12.91 11.97
C LEU A 562 9.45 -12.90 10.47
N GLN A 563 9.38 -11.74 9.82
CA GLN A 563 9.80 -11.55 8.43
C GLN A 563 11.28 -11.92 8.23
N ALA A 564 12.15 -11.40 9.07
CA ALA A 564 13.58 -11.69 9.00
C ALA A 564 13.88 -13.18 9.18
N GLN A 565 13.17 -13.87 10.07
CA GLN A 565 13.30 -15.31 10.26
C GLN A 565 12.85 -16.11 9.05
N GLY A 566 11.67 -15.81 8.48
CA GLY A 566 11.16 -16.45 7.28
C GLY A 566 12.14 -16.32 6.12
N MET A 567 12.61 -15.10 5.85
CA MET A 567 13.62 -14.88 4.81
C MET A 567 14.94 -15.60 5.10
N TRP A 568 15.42 -15.58 6.33
CA TRP A 568 16.66 -16.24 6.70
C TRP A 568 16.59 -17.75 6.53
N ASN A 569 15.50 -18.37 6.94
CA ASN A 569 15.28 -19.82 6.79
C ASN A 569 15.42 -20.27 5.34
N GLN A 570 14.95 -19.44 4.41
CA GLN A 570 15.06 -19.70 2.98
C GLN A 570 16.44 -19.39 2.39
N LEU A 571 17.24 -18.52 3.01
CA LEU A 571 18.48 -17.98 2.45
C LEU A 571 19.74 -18.59 3.06
N ASN A 572 19.67 -19.18 4.25
CA ASN A 572 20.86 -19.61 5.02
C ASN A 572 21.46 -20.94 4.56
N ARG A 573 20.87 -21.64 3.60
CA ARG A 573 21.34 -22.92 3.06
C ARG A 573 21.33 -22.90 1.52
N PRO A 574 22.18 -23.74 0.88
CA PRO A 574 22.14 -23.88 -0.57
C PRO A 574 20.78 -24.43 -1.02
N MET A 575 20.24 -23.88 -2.08
CA MET A 575 19.02 -24.33 -2.73
C MET A 575 19.32 -24.93 -4.08
N VAL A 576 18.42 -25.70 -4.63
CA VAL A 576 18.47 -26.19 -6.01
C VAL A 576 17.59 -25.28 -6.88
N GLN A 577 18.14 -24.87 -8.01
CA GLN A 577 17.38 -24.27 -9.11
C GLN A 577 17.30 -25.28 -10.25
N LEU A 578 16.11 -25.43 -10.81
CA LEU A 578 15.82 -26.27 -11.94
C LEU A 578 15.23 -25.42 -13.06
N GLU A 579 15.67 -25.66 -14.27
CA GLU A 579 15.13 -25.08 -15.48
C GLU A 579 14.87 -26.18 -16.50
N GLY A 580 13.84 -26.00 -17.35
CA GLY A 580 13.61 -26.95 -18.41
C GLY A 580 12.31 -26.72 -19.16
N SER A 581 12.20 -27.39 -20.29
CA SER A 581 11.00 -27.43 -21.11
C SER A 581 10.11 -28.59 -20.68
N LEU A 582 8.83 -28.30 -20.49
CA LEU A 582 7.80 -29.22 -20.01
C LEU A 582 6.65 -29.28 -21.01
N ARG A 583 5.93 -30.38 -21.00
CA ARG A 583 4.73 -30.60 -21.80
C ARG A 583 3.63 -31.23 -20.97
N GLY A 584 2.41 -30.84 -21.27
CA GLY A 584 1.20 -31.39 -20.71
C GLY A 584 0.38 -30.35 -19.99
N LEU A 585 -0.90 -30.68 -19.84
CA LEU A 585 -1.88 -29.93 -19.07
C LEU A 585 -2.32 -30.81 -17.91
N ASP A 586 -2.42 -30.26 -16.72
CA ASP A 586 -3.01 -30.99 -15.61
C ASP A 586 -4.54 -31.03 -15.74
N THR A 587 -5.07 -32.23 -16.01
CA THR A 587 -6.52 -32.46 -16.16
C THR A 587 -7.20 -32.95 -14.89
N GLY A 588 -6.48 -33.18 -13.81
CA GLY A 588 -6.93 -33.99 -12.67
C GLY A 588 -7.26 -33.26 -11.37
N GLY A 589 -7.21 -31.94 -11.30
CA GLY A 589 -7.50 -31.19 -10.07
C GLY A 589 -8.99 -30.92 -9.84
N ALA A 590 -9.38 -30.67 -8.60
CA ALA A 590 -10.74 -30.26 -8.22
C ALA A 590 -11.24 -29.01 -8.97
N PHE A 591 -10.35 -28.27 -9.60
CA PHE A 591 -10.58 -27.06 -10.37
C PHE A 591 -10.44 -27.23 -11.89
N GLY A 592 -10.34 -28.46 -12.41
CA GLY A 592 -10.18 -28.73 -13.85
C GLY A 592 -8.76 -28.47 -14.39
N PHE A 593 -8.63 -28.13 -15.68
CA PHE A 593 -7.34 -27.86 -16.32
C PHE A 593 -6.59 -26.71 -15.67
N ASP A 594 -5.55 -26.99 -14.90
CA ASP A 594 -4.67 -25.99 -14.33
C ASP A 594 -3.37 -25.95 -15.09
N PHE A 595 -3.00 -24.74 -15.50
CA PHE A 595 -1.69 -24.49 -16.06
C PHE A 595 -0.75 -24.14 -14.92
N PRO A 596 0.47 -24.73 -14.92
CA PRO A 596 1.47 -24.36 -13.96
C PRO A 596 1.76 -22.87 -13.97
N ASP A 597 1.82 -22.29 -12.81
CA ASP A 597 2.16 -20.89 -12.57
C ASP A 597 2.94 -20.73 -11.27
N CYS A 598 3.20 -19.51 -10.84
CA CYS A 598 3.99 -19.27 -9.63
C CYS A 598 3.22 -19.58 -8.34
N THR A 599 1.89 -19.75 -8.37
CA THR A 599 1.07 -20.01 -7.19
C THR A 599 1.04 -21.47 -6.73
N TRP A 600 1.69 -22.38 -7.48
CA TRP A 600 1.73 -23.79 -7.20
C TRP A 600 3.05 -24.21 -6.55
N LYS A 601 2.99 -25.28 -5.75
CA LYS A 601 4.15 -26.08 -5.35
C LYS A 601 4.39 -27.18 -6.36
N TYR A 602 5.64 -27.51 -6.58
CA TYR A 602 6.05 -28.54 -7.51
C TYR A 602 6.88 -29.61 -6.81
N TYR A 603 6.62 -30.86 -7.16
CA TYR A 603 7.36 -32.00 -6.71
C TYR A 603 7.80 -32.84 -7.92
N PHE A 604 9.09 -33.17 -7.99
CA PHE A 604 9.65 -33.94 -9.08
C PHE A 604 9.68 -35.43 -8.70
N SER A 605 8.64 -36.17 -9.11
CA SER A 605 8.40 -37.58 -8.68
C SER A 605 9.46 -38.57 -9.15
N ASP A 606 10.08 -38.35 -10.31
CA ASP A 606 11.03 -39.23 -10.93
C ASP A 606 12.50 -38.83 -10.74
N ALA A 607 12.76 -37.86 -9.88
CA ALA A 607 14.09 -37.36 -9.59
C ALA A 607 14.52 -37.76 -8.15
N PRO A 608 15.22 -38.91 -7.97
CA PRO A 608 15.57 -39.40 -6.63
C PRO A 608 16.39 -38.43 -5.79
N ASP A 609 17.21 -37.60 -6.45
CA ASP A 609 18.04 -36.59 -5.79
C ASP A 609 17.22 -35.45 -5.20
N TYR A 610 15.96 -35.33 -5.59
CA TYR A 610 15.03 -34.30 -5.15
C TYR A 610 13.86 -34.87 -4.34
N ALA A 611 13.92 -36.13 -3.95
CA ALA A 611 12.93 -36.77 -3.11
C ALA A 611 12.74 -35.99 -1.79
N GLY A 612 11.53 -35.63 -1.48
CA GLY A 612 11.21 -34.82 -0.30
C GLY A 612 11.47 -33.32 -0.43
N LYS A 613 11.79 -32.84 -1.63
CA LYS A 613 11.98 -31.41 -1.89
C LYS A 613 10.80 -30.81 -2.65
N TYR A 614 10.38 -29.64 -2.23
CA TYR A 614 9.38 -28.86 -2.92
C TYR A 614 10.00 -27.67 -3.64
N PHE A 615 9.38 -27.26 -4.73
CA PHE A 615 9.86 -26.18 -5.57
C PHE A 615 8.72 -25.21 -5.85
N MET A 616 9.06 -23.93 -5.98
CA MET A 616 8.18 -22.92 -6.53
C MET A 616 8.65 -22.50 -7.92
N CYS A 617 7.72 -22.21 -8.81
CA CYS A 617 8.03 -21.58 -10.09
C CYS A 617 8.27 -20.08 -9.88
N VAL A 618 9.41 -19.56 -10.30
CA VAL A 618 9.74 -18.12 -10.20
C VAL A 618 9.60 -17.40 -11.53
N GLY A 619 9.55 -18.13 -12.64
CA GLY A 619 9.33 -17.60 -13.95
C GLY A 619 8.89 -18.69 -14.92
N PHE A 620 8.04 -18.36 -15.88
CA PHE A 620 7.56 -19.29 -16.89
C PHE A 620 7.19 -18.60 -18.21
N GLU A 621 7.22 -19.40 -19.27
CA GLU A 621 6.65 -19.09 -20.57
C GLU A 621 5.83 -20.30 -21.05
N GLN A 622 4.54 -20.11 -21.32
CA GLN A 622 3.60 -21.18 -21.69
C GLN A 622 3.07 -20.94 -23.11
N ASP A 623 3.30 -21.89 -24.00
CA ASP A 623 2.70 -21.94 -25.34
C ASP A 623 1.45 -22.85 -25.32
N PHE A 624 0.29 -22.25 -25.39
CA PHE A 624 -1.00 -22.94 -25.37
C PHE A 624 -1.33 -23.66 -26.69
N TYR A 625 -0.63 -23.35 -27.77
CA TYR A 625 -0.81 -24.04 -29.05
C TYR A 625 -0.09 -25.39 -29.05
N SER A 626 1.18 -25.41 -28.66
CA SER A 626 1.99 -26.62 -28.56
C SER A 626 1.77 -27.38 -27.24
N CYS A 627 1.08 -26.82 -26.28
CA CYS A 627 0.96 -27.32 -24.90
C CYS A 627 2.31 -27.56 -24.24
N THR A 628 3.27 -26.67 -24.51
CA THR A 628 4.61 -26.69 -23.92
C THR A 628 4.85 -25.47 -23.08
N TRP A 629 5.72 -25.60 -22.11
CA TRP A 629 6.12 -24.46 -21.30
C TRP A 629 7.56 -24.62 -20.79
N LYS A 630 8.21 -23.50 -20.59
CA LYS A 630 9.49 -23.39 -19.93
C LYS A 630 9.27 -22.87 -18.53
N GLY A 631 9.94 -23.43 -17.54
CA GLY A 631 9.84 -23.00 -16.17
C GLY A 631 11.18 -22.93 -15.50
N THR A 632 11.34 -21.94 -14.62
CA THR A 632 12.43 -21.83 -13.66
C THR A 632 11.88 -22.09 -12.27
N PHE A 633 12.43 -23.09 -11.60
CA PHE A 633 11.98 -23.56 -10.30
C PHE A 633 13.06 -23.39 -9.27
N ILE A 634 12.75 -22.86 -8.11
CA ILE A 634 13.65 -22.75 -6.97
C ILE A 634 13.12 -23.58 -5.82
N GLU A 635 14.00 -24.34 -5.17
CA GLU A 635 13.67 -25.11 -3.98
C GLU A 635 13.13 -24.21 -2.87
N VAL A 636 12.02 -24.63 -2.27
CA VAL A 636 11.47 -24.08 -1.03
C VAL A 636 11.64 -25.11 0.07
N PHE A 637 12.01 -24.66 1.24
CA PHE A 637 12.31 -25.55 2.34
C PHE A 637 11.07 -25.82 3.18
N ASP A 638 10.83 -27.09 3.48
CA ASP A 638 9.84 -27.48 4.46
C ASP A 638 10.33 -27.13 5.86
N GLN A 639 9.62 -26.23 6.54
CA GLN A 639 9.91 -25.86 7.93
C GLN A 639 9.71 -27.02 8.91
N ALA A 640 8.91 -28.03 8.56
CA ALA A 640 8.66 -29.18 9.44
C ALA A 640 9.93 -29.94 9.80
N ILE A 641 10.97 -29.86 8.96
CA ILE A 641 12.29 -30.50 9.20
C ILE A 641 13.20 -29.65 10.08
N GLY A 642 12.90 -28.38 10.32
CA GLY A 642 13.77 -27.41 10.99
C GLY A 642 13.18 -26.64 12.15
N LYS A 643 11.98 -26.97 12.62
CA LYS A 643 11.31 -26.26 13.74
C LYS A 643 12.02 -26.40 15.11
N THR A 644 13.09 -27.17 15.21
CA THR A 644 13.94 -27.21 16.40
C THR A 644 15.02 -26.13 16.29
N GLY A 645 14.68 -24.91 16.63
CA GLY A 645 15.65 -23.85 16.77
C GLY A 645 15.37 -22.60 15.97
N TYR A 646 14.21 -21.98 16.13
CA TYR A 646 14.12 -20.53 16.02
C TYR A 646 15.02 -19.97 17.12
N GLY A 647 16.33 -19.92 16.88
CA GLY A 647 17.27 -19.40 17.83
C GLY A 647 17.02 -17.93 18.06
N ASP A 648 17.10 -17.51 19.32
CA ASP A 648 16.99 -16.13 19.81
C ASP A 648 18.02 -15.15 19.23
N ASP A 649 18.63 -15.48 18.12
CA ASP A 649 19.85 -14.87 17.59
C ASP A 649 19.63 -13.71 16.61
N PHE A 650 18.39 -13.28 16.32
CA PHE A 650 18.17 -12.02 15.62
C PHE A 650 18.25 -10.87 16.59
N GLU A 651 19.35 -10.13 16.55
CA GLU A 651 19.48 -8.87 17.29
C GLU A 651 18.80 -7.75 16.50
N PHE A 652 17.78 -7.15 17.11
CA PHE A 652 17.28 -5.87 16.68
C PHE A 652 18.17 -4.77 17.23
N LYS A 653 18.67 -3.91 16.37
CA LYS A 653 19.44 -2.72 16.78
C LYS A 653 18.80 -1.49 16.20
N TYR A 654 18.58 -0.50 17.05
CA TYR A 654 18.32 0.85 16.55
C TYR A 654 19.61 1.40 15.93
N ILE A 655 19.48 2.04 14.78
CA ILE A 655 20.58 2.72 14.09
C ILE A 655 20.39 4.21 14.36
N ASP A 656 21.43 4.84 14.91
CA ASP A 656 21.45 6.29 15.19
C ASP A 656 21.54 7.10 13.91
#